data_a2c2ebf063d1c2b969326df87540cf2e
#
_entry.id   a2c2ebf063d1c2b969326df87540cf2e
#
_cell.length_a   1.000
_cell.length_b   1.000
_cell.length_c   1.000
_cell.angle_alpha   90.00
_cell.angle_beta   90.00
_cell.angle_gamma   90.00
#
_symmetry.space_group_name_H-M   'P 1'
#
loop_
_entity.id
_entity.type
_entity.pdbx_description
1 polymer ?
#
loop_
_entity_poly.entity_id
_entity_poly.type
_entity_poly.pdbx_seq_one_letter_code
_entity_poly.pdbx_strand_id
1 'polypeptide(L)'
;MSQPTHQPHAVDGTEAAAPRGRFHQPKHGWMHEVQKRVVGQTPKGSPHATPPRPSNVGAQRSRPTSTEIDRETQAIIHRAARYGGDDPRDPQDHAYEDGAASSDASTRVPPSPTHPDGSKPKHASQREESDDTSEQGRPRGNPDEQEDPNQVGWDGPDDPENPQNWSQKRKWALTLLCSFLTVNVTFASSAPSSASQQLAAEFDIGTTTATLITSIFLAGYCLGPIIWSTTSELVGRKLIFSISMLMYTLFILGQALAKNPQTLFITRFISGVCAAAPLTNAGGVIADMWDPVGRGYAMSLFSCSVFIGPVMGPIVGGFITQSYLGWRWVFWIMLIFAGLCWIVTTLLLPETFAPILLVRKAKRLRKLDPEANKELYAPHEKSDWSFKGVMHRTLLRPFQILAQEPILVLITIYLSVVYGVLYGLFEAIPIIWSELRGFNLGESGLIFVAVGLGTTIGGGINVLVQRQYKPLTPFWRGMPPPEERLIGSMIAGPILVIGAFWLGWTGNYPSVPWYVPALSLIPIGMSFTLVFISLLSYIVDCYTVYAASALAANTIIRSAVGAAFPLFTRQMFTGLGVNWAASLLGFVALALTPFPYIFFVYGAKIRQWSKFAPAHDLKIRKQLEEEGKLPKDSLNSTSLRNRNGVTEAKKAAAAKSDPEKTQQQ
;
A
#
# COMPACT_ATOMS: atom_id res chain seq x y z
N MET A 1 -68.70 -6.05 -39.48
CA MET A 1 -68.67 -6.23 -40.94
C MET A 1 -67.31 -6.77 -41.31
N SER A 2 -67.31 -8.04 -41.56
CA SER A 2 -66.67 -8.86 -42.61
C SER A 2 -65.12 -8.96 -42.59
N GLN A 3 -64.69 -10.11 -42.10
CA GLN A 3 -63.51 -10.83 -42.62
C GLN A 3 -63.69 -11.21 -44.10
N PRO A 4 -62.63 -11.58 -44.86
CA PRO A 4 -62.36 -13.02 -44.99
C PRO A 4 -60.86 -13.41 -44.94
N THR A 5 -60.53 -14.46 -44.24
CA THR A 5 -59.95 -15.79 -44.55
C THR A 5 -59.35 -16.00 -45.95
N HIS A 6 -58.03 -16.40 -46.00
CA HIS A 6 -57.55 -17.49 -46.87
C HIS A 6 -56.21 -18.08 -46.37
N GLN A 7 -56.23 -19.35 -46.05
CA GLN A 7 -55.13 -20.33 -46.13
C GLN A 7 -55.39 -21.22 -47.35
N PRO A 8 -54.54 -22.21 -47.72
CA PRO A 8 -53.08 -22.36 -47.84
C PRO A 8 -52.68 -22.86 -49.25
N HIS A 9 -51.39 -22.86 -49.61
CA HIS A 9 -50.86 -23.81 -50.61
C HIS A 9 -49.47 -24.32 -50.20
N ALA A 10 -49.37 -25.64 -50.06
CA ALA A 10 -48.16 -26.41 -50.03
C ALA A 10 -47.74 -26.76 -51.47
N VAL A 11 -46.43 -26.76 -51.79
CA VAL A 11 -45.81 -27.57 -52.85
C VAL A 11 -44.36 -27.88 -52.48
N ASP A 12 -44.10 -29.17 -52.31
CA ASP A 12 -42.91 -30.02 -52.56
C ASP A 12 -41.57 -29.36 -52.96
N GLY A 13 -40.50 -29.69 -52.25
CA GLY A 13 -39.61 -30.84 -52.47
C GLY A 13 -38.57 -30.66 -53.54
N THR A 14 -37.31 -30.45 -53.16
CA THR A 14 -36.14 -31.16 -53.78
C THR A 14 -34.92 -31.01 -52.89
N GLU A 15 -34.34 -32.18 -52.55
CA GLU A 15 -33.01 -32.40 -51.98
C GLU A 15 -31.91 -31.80 -52.84
N ALA A 16 -30.90 -31.16 -52.23
CA ALA A 16 -29.59 -31.03 -52.79
C ALA A 16 -28.51 -31.14 -51.68
N ALA A 17 -27.67 -32.14 -51.84
CA ALA A 17 -26.63 -32.62 -50.94
C ALA A 17 -25.52 -31.57 -50.65
N ALA A 18 -25.12 -31.50 -49.40
CA ALA A 18 -23.92 -30.78 -48.97
C ALA A 18 -22.64 -31.60 -49.26
N PRO A 19 -21.53 -30.96 -49.66
CA PRO A 19 -20.23 -31.62 -49.66
C PRO A 19 -19.56 -31.54 -48.30
N ARG A 20 -19.20 -32.71 -47.76
CA ARG A 20 -18.35 -32.89 -46.59
C ARG A 20 -16.92 -32.37 -46.87
N GLY A 21 -16.55 -31.24 -46.32
CA GLY A 21 -15.18 -30.76 -46.23
C GLY A 21 -14.46 -31.48 -45.07
N ARG A 22 -13.41 -32.24 -45.41
CA ARG A 22 -12.48 -32.88 -44.47
C ARG A 22 -11.68 -31.85 -43.72
N PHE A 23 -11.80 -31.80 -42.41
CA PHE A 23 -10.84 -31.10 -41.55
C PHE A 23 -9.54 -31.91 -41.49
N HIS A 24 -8.47 -31.31 -42.00
CA HIS A 24 -7.10 -31.78 -41.79
C HIS A 24 -6.65 -31.37 -40.37
N GLN A 25 -6.35 -32.35 -39.53
CA GLN A 25 -5.59 -32.14 -38.30
C GLN A 25 -4.14 -31.78 -38.65
N PRO A 26 -3.55 -30.74 -38.05
CA PRO A 26 -2.10 -30.56 -38.14
C PRO A 26 -1.40 -31.52 -37.17
N LYS A 27 -0.45 -32.27 -37.72
CA LYS A 27 0.39 -33.23 -37.03
C LYS A 27 1.23 -32.61 -35.93
N HIS A 28 1.27 -33.25 -34.76
CA HIS A 28 2.27 -33.08 -33.71
C HIS A 28 3.69 -33.07 -34.27
N GLY A 29 4.39 -31.95 -34.23
CA GLY A 29 5.77 -31.83 -34.68
C GLY A 29 6.60 -30.78 -33.94
N TRP A 30 6.01 -30.03 -32.98
CA TRP A 30 6.69 -28.89 -32.37
C TRP A 30 7.29 -29.17 -30.98
N MET A 31 6.90 -30.23 -30.31
CA MET A 31 7.44 -30.58 -28.97
C MET A 31 8.74 -31.41 -28.99
N HIS A 32 9.16 -31.96 -30.14
CA HIS A 32 10.38 -32.79 -30.25
C HIS A 32 11.64 -31.98 -30.56
N GLU A 33 11.53 -30.75 -31.03
CA GLU A 33 12.70 -29.96 -31.45
C GLU A 33 13.22 -29.03 -30.33
N VAL A 34 12.39 -28.70 -29.33
CA VAL A 34 12.82 -27.91 -28.13
C VAL A 34 13.57 -28.79 -27.13
N GLN A 35 13.31 -30.12 -27.12
CA GLN A 35 13.96 -31.03 -26.17
C GLN A 35 15.36 -31.48 -26.61
N LYS A 36 15.75 -31.29 -27.89
CA LYS A 36 17.08 -31.61 -28.42
C LYS A 36 18.12 -30.50 -28.28
N ARG A 37 17.76 -29.28 -27.90
CA ARG A 37 18.71 -28.16 -27.73
C ARG A 37 19.16 -27.91 -26.30
N VAL A 38 18.61 -28.60 -25.31
CA VAL A 38 18.95 -28.40 -23.88
C VAL A 38 19.78 -29.57 -23.31
N VAL A 39 19.91 -30.70 -24.03
CA VAL A 39 20.68 -31.84 -23.56
C VAL A 39 21.68 -32.24 -24.64
N GLY A 40 22.83 -31.61 -24.65
CA GLY A 40 23.92 -32.04 -25.52
C GLY A 40 25.11 -31.10 -25.51
N GLN A 41 25.97 -31.24 -24.53
CA GLN A 41 27.44 -31.23 -24.67
C GLN A 41 28.12 -31.23 -23.29
N THR A 42 28.42 -32.43 -22.82
CA THR A 42 29.51 -32.65 -21.87
C THR A 42 30.72 -33.22 -22.65
N PRO A 43 31.91 -32.62 -22.54
CA PRO A 43 33.13 -33.29 -22.99
C PRO A 43 33.65 -34.25 -21.91
N LYS A 44 34.02 -35.43 -22.33
CA LYS A 44 34.71 -36.48 -21.56
C LYS A 44 36.21 -36.17 -21.40
N GLY A 45 36.71 -36.51 -20.20
CA GLY A 45 38.09 -37.01 -20.00
C GLY A 45 39.07 -35.95 -19.47
N SER A 46 39.68 -36.07 -18.31
CA SER A 46 40.64 -37.05 -17.78
C SER A 46 40.98 -36.72 -16.31
N PRO A 47 41.62 -37.65 -15.54
CA PRO A 47 41.59 -37.62 -14.08
C PRO A 47 42.84 -37.01 -13.42
N HIS A 48 42.73 -36.81 -12.09
CA HIS A 48 43.79 -36.50 -11.12
C HIS A 48 44.31 -35.07 -11.01
N ALA A 49 43.81 -34.35 -10.00
CA ALA A 49 44.64 -33.64 -9.07
C ALA A 49 43.76 -33.16 -7.86
N THR A 50 44.05 -33.64 -6.70
CA THR A 50 43.56 -33.20 -5.40
C THR A 50 44.02 -31.78 -5.13
N PRO A 51 43.13 -30.81 -4.75
CA PRO A 51 43.60 -29.52 -4.26
C PRO A 51 43.94 -29.62 -2.75
N PRO A 52 44.93 -28.87 -2.28
CA PRO A 52 45.35 -28.87 -0.89
C PRO A 52 44.33 -28.14 0.01
N ARG A 53 44.16 -28.64 1.24
CA ARG A 53 43.40 -28.01 2.33
C ARG A 53 43.96 -26.62 2.64
N PRO A 54 43.13 -25.57 2.79
CA PRO A 54 43.59 -24.33 3.38
C PRO A 54 43.68 -24.50 4.89
N SER A 55 44.83 -24.14 5.44
CA SER A 55 45.14 -24.04 6.84
C SER A 55 44.28 -22.96 7.51
N ASN A 56 43.73 -23.32 8.69
CA ASN A 56 43.11 -22.42 9.64
C ASN A 56 44.09 -21.30 10.05
N VAL A 57 43.77 -20.07 9.67
CA VAL A 57 44.26 -18.87 10.39
C VAL A 57 43.01 -18.12 10.84
N GLY A 58 42.76 -18.24 12.14
CA GLY A 58 41.67 -17.56 12.83
C GLY A 58 41.93 -16.05 12.87
N ALA A 59 41.10 -15.31 12.14
CA ALA A 59 40.85 -13.92 12.46
C ALA A 59 39.50 -13.85 13.19
N GLN A 60 39.54 -13.83 14.51
CA GLN A 60 38.42 -13.43 15.36
C GLN A 60 38.11 -11.95 15.04
N ARG A 61 37.12 -11.70 14.18
CA ARG A 61 36.39 -10.43 14.21
C ARG A 61 35.57 -10.41 15.50
N SER A 62 35.98 -9.58 16.44
CA SER A 62 35.22 -9.24 17.63
C SER A 62 33.81 -8.80 17.21
N ARG A 63 32.77 -9.48 17.72
CA ARG A 63 31.39 -9.03 17.59
C ARG A 63 31.29 -7.66 18.26
N PRO A 64 30.62 -6.67 17.62
CA PRO A 64 30.40 -5.38 18.26
C PRO A 64 29.62 -5.58 19.57
N THR A 65 29.98 -4.82 20.58
CA THR A 65 29.37 -4.89 21.91
C THR A 65 27.91 -4.42 21.84
N SER A 66 27.06 -4.96 22.70
CA SER A 66 25.63 -4.63 22.75
C SER A 66 25.35 -3.12 22.82
N THR A 67 26.25 -2.36 23.42
CA THR A 67 26.19 -0.90 23.55
C THR A 67 26.40 -0.14 22.22
N GLU A 68 27.22 -0.64 21.31
CA GLU A 68 27.42 -0.01 19.99
C GLU A 68 26.24 -0.26 19.07
N ILE A 69 25.68 -1.48 19.10
CA ILE A 69 24.48 -1.84 18.35
C ILE A 69 23.24 -1.04 18.84
N ASP A 70 23.17 -0.76 20.15
CA ASP A 70 22.07 0.03 20.71
C ASP A 70 22.16 1.52 20.33
N ARG A 71 23.37 2.07 20.26
CA ARG A 71 23.58 3.47 19.80
C ARG A 71 23.17 3.67 18.34
N GLU A 72 23.62 2.80 17.44
CA GLU A 72 23.21 2.87 16.02
C GLU A 72 21.70 2.65 15.84
N THR A 73 21.12 1.75 16.60
CA THR A 73 19.68 1.47 16.52
C THR A 73 18.84 2.64 17.04
N GLN A 74 19.25 3.27 18.13
CA GLN A 74 18.59 4.46 18.68
C GLN A 74 18.70 5.65 17.69
N ALA A 75 19.86 5.84 17.08
CA ALA A 75 20.06 6.88 16.06
C ALA A 75 19.16 6.68 14.83
N ILE A 76 19.01 5.44 14.37
CA ILE A 76 18.10 5.10 13.26
C ILE A 76 16.63 5.33 13.64
N ILE A 77 16.22 4.94 14.86
CA ILE A 77 14.85 5.14 15.36
C ILE A 77 14.52 6.64 15.46
N HIS A 78 15.43 7.43 16.04
CA HIS A 78 15.24 8.88 16.13
C HIS A 78 15.21 9.58 14.78
N ARG A 79 16.03 9.14 13.81
CA ARG A 79 15.98 9.65 12.43
C ARG A 79 14.69 9.24 11.72
N ALA A 80 14.26 7.99 11.82
CA ALA A 80 13.02 7.52 11.23
C ALA A 80 11.79 8.21 11.84
N ALA A 81 11.79 8.47 13.15
CA ALA A 81 10.72 9.16 13.84
C ALA A 81 10.67 10.67 13.52
N ARG A 82 11.83 11.31 13.28
CA ARG A 82 11.89 12.75 12.98
C ARG A 82 11.65 13.09 11.52
N TYR A 83 12.07 12.26 10.56
CA TYR A 83 12.19 12.72 9.17
C TYR A 83 11.59 11.80 8.11
N GLY A 84 11.26 10.54 8.42
CA GLY A 84 10.79 9.59 7.40
C GLY A 84 11.76 9.46 6.21
N GLY A 85 13.02 9.83 6.39
CA GLY A 85 14.00 9.97 5.34
C GLY A 85 15.21 9.05 5.53
N ASP A 86 15.84 8.78 4.44
CA ASP A 86 16.95 7.87 4.26
C ASP A 86 18.19 8.25 5.09
N ASP A 87 18.83 7.27 5.71
CA ASP A 87 20.18 7.41 6.27
C ASP A 87 21.16 7.63 5.09
N PRO A 88 21.96 8.71 5.06
CA PRO A 88 22.95 8.94 4.02
C PRO A 88 24.11 7.92 4.03
N ARG A 89 24.14 6.99 4.97
CA ARG A 89 25.12 5.91 5.06
C ARG A 89 24.50 4.56 4.68
N ASP A 90 24.32 4.36 3.37
CA ASP A 90 24.02 3.02 2.83
C ASP A 90 25.32 2.17 2.91
N PRO A 91 25.32 0.99 3.59
CA PRO A 91 26.49 0.11 3.69
C PRO A 91 27.04 -0.40 2.36
N GLN A 92 26.39 -0.09 1.24
CA GLN A 92 26.81 -0.55 -0.08
C GLN A 92 27.81 0.38 -0.81
N ASP A 93 28.02 1.62 -0.32
CA ASP A 93 28.97 2.55 -0.97
C ASP A 93 30.44 2.35 -0.56
N HIS A 94 30.76 1.41 0.34
CA HIS A 94 32.13 1.15 0.80
C HIS A 94 32.80 -0.09 0.16
N ALA A 95 32.26 -0.66 -0.92
CA ALA A 95 32.83 -1.85 -1.55
C ALA A 95 33.76 -1.56 -2.74
N TYR A 96 34.04 -0.30 -3.08
CA TYR A 96 34.88 0.06 -4.24
C TYR A 96 35.85 1.22 -3.96
N GLU A 97 36.72 1.10 -2.96
CA GLU A 97 37.97 1.87 -2.89
C GLU A 97 38.93 1.17 -1.92
N ASP A 98 39.58 0.13 -2.39
CA ASP A 98 40.86 -0.35 -1.87
C ASP A 98 41.77 -0.62 -3.06
N GLY A 99 42.65 0.35 -3.31
CA GLY A 99 43.72 0.21 -4.28
C GLY A 99 44.60 1.44 -4.39
N ALA A 100 45.70 1.38 -3.68
CA ALA A 100 46.99 2.04 -3.96
C ALA A 100 47.56 3.05 -2.95
N ALA A 101 48.60 2.57 -2.29
CA ALA A 101 49.93 3.14 -2.12
C ALA A 101 50.18 4.19 -1.03
N SER A 102 50.79 3.69 0.03
CA SER A 102 52.17 3.98 0.56
C SER A 102 52.59 5.44 0.80
N SER A 103 53.09 5.65 1.97
CA SER A 103 54.40 6.13 2.44
C SER A 103 54.37 7.24 3.49
N ASP A 104 54.96 6.89 4.63
CA ASP A 104 55.87 7.65 5.51
C ASP A 104 55.61 9.13 5.89
N ALA A 105 55.51 9.38 7.17
CA ALA A 105 56.52 10.01 8.00
C ALA A 105 55.98 10.54 9.33
N SER A 106 56.51 9.96 10.36
CA SER A 106 56.95 10.49 11.68
C SER A 106 56.67 11.99 12.01
N THR A 107 56.22 12.29 13.23
CA THR A 107 56.95 12.95 14.31
C THR A 107 56.11 13.87 15.21
N ARG A 108 56.23 13.61 16.50
CA ARG A 108 56.28 14.53 17.66
C ARG A 108 54.97 15.06 18.29
N VAL A 109 54.79 14.51 19.48
CA VAL A 109 54.14 15.11 20.67
C VAL A 109 55.09 16.18 21.27
N PRO A 110 54.62 17.27 21.85
CA PRO A 110 55.06 17.65 23.19
C PRO A 110 53.93 18.13 24.14
N PRO A 111 54.28 18.37 25.41
CA PRO A 111 53.53 17.98 26.59
C PRO A 111 52.77 19.12 27.27
N SER A 112 51.93 18.71 28.23
CA SER A 112 51.16 19.55 29.16
C SER A 112 52.07 20.38 30.11
N PRO A 113 51.58 21.48 30.66
CA PRO A 113 52.01 21.90 32.00
C PRO A 113 50.86 21.99 33.03
N THR A 114 51.28 21.62 34.19
CA THR A 114 50.81 21.56 35.56
C THR A 114 50.12 22.81 36.13
N HIS A 115 49.25 22.51 37.10
CA HIS A 115 48.59 23.38 38.10
C HIS A 115 49.53 24.36 38.87
N PRO A 116 49.01 25.39 39.66
CA PRO A 116 48.32 25.09 40.90
C PRO A 116 47.23 26.07 41.42
N ASP A 117 46.39 25.53 42.30
CA ASP A 117 45.82 26.02 43.57
C ASP A 117 44.99 27.31 43.69
N GLY A 118 43.86 27.16 44.47
CA GLY A 118 43.42 28.18 45.38
C GLY A 118 41.92 28.39 45.54
N SER A 119 41.36 27.76 46.61
CA SER A 119 40.33 28.29 47.51
C SER A 119 38.84 28.28 47.15
N LYS A 120 38.12 27.52 47.98
CA LYS A 120 36.66 27.66 48.31
C LYS A 120 36.38 28.94 49.11
N PRO A 121 35.12 29.44 49.12
CA PRO A 121 34.30 29.16 50.31
C PRO A 121 32.85 28.80 50.08
N LYS A 122 32.29 28.17 51.12
CA LYS A 122 30.94 27.74 51.39
C LYS A 122 29.96 28.91 51.54
N HIS A 123 28.70 28.77 51.07
CA HIS A 123 27.54 29.20 51.88
C HIS A 123 26.32 28.35 51.54
N ALA A 124 25.71 27.85 52.60
CA ALA A 124 24.43 27.15 52.62
C ALA A 124 23.29 28.14 52.70
N SER A 125 22.19 27.83 52.04
CA SER A 125 20.86 28.17 52.55
C SER A 125 19.81 27.22 51.98
N GLN A 126 19.06 26.63 52.90
CA GLN A 126 17.86 25.82 52.73
C GLN A 126 16.75 26.65 52.08
N ARG A 127 15.92 26.01 51.23
CA ARG A 127 14.44 26.22 51.20
C ARG A 127 13.77 25.18 50.32
N GLU A 128 12.98 24.39 51.00
CA GLU A 128 11.56 24.04 50.80
C GLU A 128 11.21 23.19 49.57
N GLU A 129 10.85 21.95 49.89
CA GLU A 129 10.04 21.00 49.13
C GLU A 129 8.70 21.69 48.74
N SER A 130 8.37 21.63 47.47
CA SER A 130 6.98 21.64 47.01
C SER A 130 6.81 20.60 45.93
N ASP A 131 5.88 19.69 46.18
CA ASP A 131 5.28 18.69 45.33
C ASP A 131 5.20 19.12 43.86
N ASP A 132 5.78 18.28 42.97
CA ASP A 132 5.38 18.23 41.59
C ASP A 132 5.31 16.78 41.09
N THR A 133 4.17 16.16 41.35
CA THR A 133 3.74 14.87 40.83
C THR A 133 3.06 15.07 39.49
N SER A 134 3.82 15.19 38.39
CA SER A 134 3.31 14.92 37.03
C SER A 134 4.38 14.93 35.93
N GLU A 135 5.46 14.16 36.07
CA GLU A 135 6.37 13.85 34.94
C GLU A 135 6.63 12.36 34.80
N GLN A 136 5.61 11.63 34.37
CA GLN A 136 5.80 10.24 33.91
C GLN A 136 5.34 10.13 32.46
N GLY A 137 6.31 9.98 31.54
CA GLY A 137 6.01 9.49 30.20
C GLY A 137 6.81 10.05 29.03
N ARG A 138 8.02 10.54 29.21
CA ARG A 138 8.91 10.86 28.07
C ARG A 138 10.11 9.93 28.04
N PRO A 139 10.43 9.30 26.90
CA PRO A 139 11.76 8.71 26.72
C PRO A 139 12.78 9.86 26.72
N ARG A 140 13.63 9.92 27.72
CA ARG A 140 14.80 10.81 27.74
C ARG A 140 15.65 10.50 26.52
N GLY A 141 15.80 11.46 25.60
CA GLY A 141 16.83 11.43 24.57
C GLY A 141 18.22 11.31 25.24
N ASN A 142 19.13 10.64 24.56
CA ASN A 142 20.53 10.54 25.03
C ASN A 142 21.09 11.92 25.28
N PRO A 143 21.72 12.19 26.45
CA PRO A 143 22.30 13.50 26.77
C PRO A 143 23.50 13.91 25.89
N ASP A 144 24.04 13.01 25.06
CA ASP A 144 25.29 13.20 24.33
C ASP A 144 25.10 13.51 22.82
N GLU A 145 23.87 13.61 22.31
CA GLU A 145 23.67 14.17 20.96
C GLU A 145 23.71 15.70 21.08
N GLN A 146 24.86 16.30 20.79
CA GLN A 146 24.97 17.74 20.54
C GLN A 146 24.02 18.07 19.38
N GLU A 147 22.84 18.63 19.68
CA GLU A 147 21.96 19.21 18.66
C GLU A 147 22.76 20.30 17.95
N ASP A 148 22.93 20.17 16.63
CA ASP A 148 23.57 21.22 15.83
C ASP A 148 22.78 22.52 16.04
N PRO A 149 23.34 23.56 16.67
CA PRO A 149 22.63 24.78 17.00
C PRO A 149 22.05 25.49 15.77
N ASN A 150 22.59 25.18 14.59
CA ASN A 150 22.14 25.74 13.31
C ASN A 150 21.00 24.94 12.66
N GLN A 151 20.61 23.79 13.25
CA GLN A 151 19.53 22.98 12.73
C GLN A 151 18.16 23.46 13.23
N VAL A 152 17.31 23.93 12.31
CA VAL A 152 15.95 24.36 12.65
C VAL A 152 15.04 23.16 12.95
N GLY A 153 14.50 23.13 14.16
CA GLY A 153 13.50 22.17 14.65
C GLY A 153 12.14 22.84 14.95
N TRP A 154 11.29 22.10 15.65
CA TRP A 154 10.05 22.61 16.23
C TRP A 154 10.36 23.40 17.52
N ASP A 155 9.59 24.47 17.80
CA ASP A 155 9.80 25.33 18.98
C ASP A 155 9.41 24.65 20.31
N GLY A 156 9.00 23.40 20.24
CA GLY A 156 8.65 22.56 21.39
C GLY A 156 7.70 21.42 21.00
N PRO A 157 7.35 20.57 21.97
CA PRO A 157 6.47 19.42 21.70
C PRO A 157 5.07 19.85 21.25
N ASP A 158 4.58 21.02 21.66
CA ASP A 158 3.24 21.52 21.37
C ASP A 158 3.23 22.61 20.27
N ASP A 159 4.30 22.70 19.45
CA ASP A 159 4.39 23.67 18.36
C ASP A 159 3.16 23.57 17.44
N PRO A 160 2.36 24.66 17.28
CA PRO A 160 1.16 24.67 16.45
C PRO A 160 1.45 24.51 14.95
N GLU A 161 2.68 24.76 14.48
CA GLU A 161 3.09 24.53 13.09
C GLU A 161 3.29 23.04 12.80
N ASN A 162 3.48 22.21 13.84
CA ASN A 162 3.59 20.75 13.66
C ASN A 162 2.21 20.14 13.35
N PRO A 163 2.04 19.45 12.21
CA PRO A 163 0.76 18.82 11.84
C PRO A 163 0.25 17.80 12.87
N GLN A 164 1.15 17.17 13.63
CA GLN A 164 0.77 16.21 14.67
C GLN A 164 0.05 16.87 15.88
N ASN A 165 0.22 18.17 16.06
CA ASN A 165 -0.41 18.92 17.15
C ASN A 165 -1.73 19.60 16.74
N TRP A 166 -2.15 19.45 15.48
CA TRP A 166 -3.41 20.04 15.02
C TRP A 166 -4.63 19.45 15.75
N SER A 167 -5.67 20.27 15.89
CA SER A 167 -6.91 19.83 16.53
C SER A 167 -7.52 18.60 15.86
N GLN A 168 -8.16 17.73 16.64
CA GLN A 168 -8.79 16.50 16.15
C GLN A 168 -9.81 16.79 15.04
N LYS A 169 -10.58 17.87 15.15
CA LYS A 169 -11.55 18.28 14.11
C LYS A 169 -10.85 18.56 12.77
N ARG A 170 -9.72 19.29 12.80
CA ARG A 170 -8.94 19.61 11.60
C ARG A 170 -8.34 18.34 10.97
N LYS A 171 -7.77 17.44 11.77
CA LYS A 171 -7.21 16.16 11.30
C LYS A 171 -8.29 15.30 10.63
N TRP A 172 -9.47 15.17 11.23
CA TRP A 172 -10.57 14.43 10.62
C TRP A 172 -11.11 15.09 9.35
N ALA A 173 -11.24 16.41 9.30
CA ALA A 173 -11.66 17.13 8.10
C ALA A 173 -10.70 16.88 6.93
N LEU A 174 -9.39 16.93 7.17
CA LEU A 174 -8.38 16.65 6.15
C LEU A 174 -8.34 15.16 5.75
N THR A 175 -8.55 14.24 6.68
CA THR A 175 -8.69 12.81 6.39
C THR A 175 -9.91 12.55 5.51
N LEU A 176 -11.05 13.17 5.79
CA LEU A 176 -12.25 13.10 4.96
C LEU A 176 -12.01 13.70 3.57
N LEU A 177 -11.30 14.82 3.47
CA LEU A 177 -10.92 15.40 2.19
C LEU A 177 -10.06 14.42 1.37
N CYS A 178 -9.01 13.83 1.95
CA CYS A 178 -8.18 12.83 1.29
C CYS A 178 -9.00 11.60 0.86
N SER A 179 -9.93 11.16 1.69
CA SER A 179 -10.84 10.06 1.39
C SER A 179 -11.77 10.41 0.22
N PHE A 180 -12.30 11.62 0.18
CA PHE A 180 -13.16 12.11 -0.89
C PHE A 180 -12.41 12.22 -2.24
N LEU A 181 -11.16 12.70 -2.23
CA LEU A 181 -10.28 12.71 -3.40
C LEU A 181 -10.02 11.29 -3.91
N THR A 182 -9.81 10.35 -2.98
CA THR A 182 -9.60 8.95 -3.34
C THR A 182 -10.84 8.33 -3.96
N VAL A 183 -12.03 8.59 -3.41
CA VAL A 183 -13.31 8.18 -4.05
C VAL A 183 -13.41 8.74 -5.47
N ASN A 184 -13.07 10.01 -5.70
CA ASN A 184 -13.13 10.63 -7.02
C ASN A 184 -12.25 9.89 -8.03
N VAL A 185 -10.96 9.66 -7.72
CA VAL A 185 -10.04 9.04 -8.68
C VAL A 185 -10.35 7.55 -8.90
N THR A 186 -10.82 6.85 -7.87
CA THR A 186 -11.20 5.44 -7.99
C THR A 186 -12.58 5.26 -8.65
N PHE A 187 -13.52 6.18 -8.47
CA PHE A 187 -14.76 6.28 -9.26
C PHE A 187 -14.44 6.42 -10.75
N ALA A 188 -13.53 7.32 -11.09
CA ALA A 188 -13.12 7.52 -12.48
C ALA A 188 -12.47 6.28 -13.11
N SER A 189 -11.86 5.39 -12.33
CA SER A 189 -11.28 4.15 -12.87
C SER A 189 -12.33 3.19 -13.40
N SER A 190 -13.54 3.17 -12.82
CA SER A 190 -14.58 2.18 -13.08
C SER A 190 -15.81 2.72 -13.84
N ALA A 191 -16.16 4.01 -13.69
CA ALA A 191 -17.37 4.56 -14.28
C ALA A 191 -17.51 4.32 -15.79
N PRO A 192 -16.45 4.41 -16.62
CA PRO A 192 -16.55 4.14 -18.04
C PRO A 192 -16.70 2.66 -18.42
N SER A 193 -16.59 1.69 -17.48
CA SER A 193 -16.79 0.28 -17.81
C SER A 193 -18.19 0.00 -18.37
N SER A 194 -19.21 0.69 -17.85
CA SER A 194 -20.59 0.58 -18.33
C SER A 194 -20.78 1.10 -19.75
N ALA A 195 -19.86 1.94 -20.23
CA ALA A 195 -19.93 2.55 -21.56
C ALA A 195 -19.23 1.72 -22.65
N SER A 196 -18.57 0.61 -22.30
CA SER A 196 -17.71 -0.16 -23.22
C SER A 196 -18.45 -0.63 -24.49
N GLN A 197 -19.72 -1.06 -24.38
CA GLN A 197 -20.52 -1.49 -25.53
C GLN A 197 -20.86 -0.33 -26.48
N GLN A 198 -21.25 0.83 -25.94
CA GLN A 198 -21.53 2.01 -26.79
C GLN A 198 -20.26 2.53 -27.46
N LEU A 199 -19.12 2.48 -26.76
CA LEU A 199 -17.82 2.85 -27.34
C LEU A 199 -17.41 1.89 -28.45
N ALA A 200 -17.62 0.58 -28.28
CA ALA A 200 -17.35 -0.41 -29.31
C ALA A 200 -18.17 -0.14 -30.59
N ALA A 201 -19.46 0.18 -30.43
CA ALA A 201 -20.36 0.48 -31.54
C ALA A 201 -20.05 1.82 -32.24
N GLU A 202 -19.73 2.89 -31.48
CA GLU A 202 -19.48 4.21 -32.04
C GLU A 202 -18.14 4.31 -32.80
N PHE A 203 -17.09 3.64 -32.25
CA PHE A 203 -15.76 3.69 -32.84
C PHE A 203 -15.44 2.50 -33.76
N ASP A 204 -16.39 1.60 -33.99
CA ASP A 204 -16.22 0.35 -34.75
C ASP A 204 -14.99 -0.45 -34.31
N ILE A 205 -14.88 -0.67 -32.99
CA ILE A 205 -13.78 -1.43 -32.37
C ILE A 205 -14.31 -2.66 -31.66
N GLY A 206 -13.47 -3.69 -31.54
CA GLY A 206 -13.83 -4.91 -30.82
C GLY A 206 -14.13 -4.64 -29.33
N THR A 207 -15.01 -5.45 -28.73
CA THR A 207 -15.41 -5.34 -27.32
C THR A 207 -14.22 -5.40 -26.37
N THR A 208 -13.24 -6.29 -26.60
CA THR A 208 -12.00 -6.36 -25.82
C THR A 208 -11.16 -5.08 -25.94
N THR A 209 -11.15 -4.43 -27.12
CA THR A 209 -10.50 -3.13 -27.29
C THR A 209 -11.25 -2.03 -26.53
N ALA A 210 -12.57 -2.08 -26.48
CA ALA A 210 -13.36 -1.13 -25.71
C ALA A 210 -13.12 -1.25 -24.21
N THR A 211 -12.90 -2.45 -23.66
CA THR A 211 -12.57 -2.63 -22.23
C THR A 211 -11.19 -2.07 -21.84
N LEU A 212 -10.32 -1.77 -22.83
CA LEU A 212 -9.08 -1.03 -22.58
C LEU A 212 -9.33 0.33 -21.91
N ILE A 213 -10.53 0.90 -22.02
CA ILE A 213 -10.87 2.17 -21.36
C ILE A 213 -10.67 2.12 -19.84
N THR A 214 -10.93 0.97 -19.22
CA THR A 214 -10.68 0.72 -17.80
C THR A 214 -9.22 0.33 -17.56
N SER A 215 -8.70 -0.60 -18.35
CA SER A 215 -7.35 -1.17 -18.20
C SER A 215 -6.24 -0.14 -18.37
N ILE A 216 -6.33 0.74 -19.37
CA ILE A 216 -5.34 1.79 -19.65
C ILE A 216 -5.26 2.80 -18.50
N PHE A 217 -6.37 3.11 -17.86
CA PHE A 217 -6.36 4.00 -16.70
C PHE A 217 -5.58 3.39 -15.53
N LEU A 218 -5.78 2.09 -15.27
CA LEU A 218 -5.02 1.38 -14.24
C LEU A 218 -3.54 1.19 -14.63
N ALA A 219 -3.24 1.03 -15.92
CA ALA A 219 -1.86 1.06 -16.40
C ALA A 219 -1.18 2.40 -16.06
N GLY A 220 -1.93 3.52 -16.11
CA GLY A 220 -1.46 4.81 -15.61
C GLY A 220 -1.11 4.79 -14.11
N TYR A 221 -1.86 4.04 -13.29
CA TYR A 221 -1.57 3.87 -11.86
C TYR A 221 -0.23 3.16 -11.59
N CYS A 222 0.34 2.44 -12.56
CA CYS A 222 1.66 1.83 -12.41
C CYS A 222 2.77 2.88 -12.41
N LEU A 223 2.67 3.91 -13.26
CA LEU A 223 3.68 4.97 -13.38
C LEU A 223 3.49 6.10 -12.35
N GLY A 224 2.24 6.36 -11.95
CA GLY A 224 1.90 7.47 -11.07
C GLY A 224 2.68 7.49 -9.76
N PRO A 225 2.77 6.40 -8.98
CA PRO A 225 3.50 6.36 -7.73
C PRO A 225 4.98 6.75 -7.87
N ILE A 226 5.62 6.33 -8.96
CA ILE A 226 7.01 6.64 -9.25
C ILE A 226 7.22 8.16 -9.35
N ILE A 227 6.30 8.85 -10.03
CA ILE A 227 6.39 10.30 -10.26
C ILE A 227 5.94 11.07 -9.01
N TRP A 228 4.73 10.78 -8.52
CA TRP A 228 4.07 11.64 -7.54
C TRP A 228 4.53 11.42 -6.11
N SER A 229 4.90 10.19 -5.71
CA SER A 229 5.38 9.93 -4.35
C SER A 229 6.66 10.71 -4.09
N THR A 230 7.67 10.53 -4.95
CA THR A 230 8.96 11.19 -4.82
C THR A 230 8.86 12.72 -4.95
N THR A 231 8.11 13.19 -5.95
CA THR A 231 7.95 14.64 -6.14
C THR A 231 7.23 15.28 -4.94
N SER A 232 6.30 14.55 -4.28
CA SER A 232 5.62 15.07 -3.09
C SER A 232 6.53 15.19 -1.87
N GLU A 233 7.56 14.36 -1.77
CA GLU A 233 8.59 14.48 -0.73
C GLU A 233 9.56 15.65 -1.03
N LEU A 234 9.82 15.92 -2.32
CA LEU A 234 10.67 17.03 -2.75
C LEU A 234 10.07 18.41 -2.51
N VAL A 235 8.83 18.61 -2.97
CA VAL A 235 8.21 19.96 -3.05
C VAL A 235 7.04 20.16 -2.09
N GLY A 236 6.62 19.10 -1.41
CA GLY A 236 5.51 19.11 -0.46
C GLY A 236 4.22 18.52 -1.01
N ARG A 237 3.34 18.11 -0.09
CA ARG A 237 2.07 17.41 -0.42
C ARG A 237 1.09 18.33 -1.16
N LYS A 238 0.85 19.54 -0.63
CA LYS A 238 -0.14 20.49 -1.17
C LYS A 238 0.04 20.76 -2.65
N LEU A 239 1.27 21.09 -3.07
CA LEU A 239 1.55 21.48 -4.45
C LEU A 239 1.29 20.33 -5.41
N ILE A 240 1.73 19.12 -5.04
CA ILE A 240 1.56 17.93 -5.86
C ILE A 240 0.09 17.54 -6.02
N PHE A 241 -0.69 17.56 -4.93
CA PHE A 241 -2.13 17.33 -5.04
C PHE A 241 -2.81 18.34 -5.96
N SER A 242 -2.47 19.63 -5.85
CA SER A 242 -3.08 20.68 -6.70
C SER A 242 -2.72 20.51 -8.16
N ILE A 243 -1.44 20.25 -8.50
CA ILE A 243 -0.99 20.10 -9.89
C ILE A 243 -1.56 18.79 -10.48
N SER A 244 -1.45 17.67 -9.76
CA SER A 244 -1.92 16.39 -10.27
C SER A 244 -3.44 16.38 -10.52
N MET A 245 -4.22 16.98 -9.61
CA MET A 245 -5.67 17.08 -9.76
C MET A 245 -6.09 18.04 -10.90
N LEU A 246 -5.34 19.13 -11.14
CA LEU A 246 -5.55 19.99 -12.28
C LEU A 246 -5.31 19.23 -13.59
N MET A 247 -4.16 18.58 -13.72
CA MET A 247 -3.81 17.80 -14.91
C MET A 247 -4.82 16.67 -15.15
N TYR A 248 -5.19 15.95 -14.07
CA TYR A 248 -6.22 14.93 -14.12
C TYR A 248 -7.54 15.49 -14.69
N THR A 249 -7.99 16.62 -14.20
CA THR A 249 -9.24 17.29 -14.66
C THR A 249 -9.15 17.68 -16.15
N LEU A 250 -8.01 18.25 -16.58
CA LEU A 250 -7.81 18.64 -17.99
C LEU A 250 -7.80 17.42 -18.93
N PHE A 251 -7.21 16.29 -18.52
CA PHE A 251 -7.23 15.08 -19.35
C PHE A 251 -8.60 14.40 -19.36
N ILE A 252 -9.44 14.55 -18.34
CA ILE A 252 -10.85 14.12 -18.39
C ILE A 252 -11.63 14.97 -19.42
N LEU A 253 -11.38 16.27 -19.49
CA LEU A 253 -11.97 17.11 -20.52
C LEU A 253 -11.60 16.61 -21.92
N GLY A 254 -10.32 16.21 -22.12
CA GLY A 254 -9.89 15.57 -23.37
C GLY A 254 -10.65 14.28 -23.70
N GLN A 255 -11.03 13.48 -22.68
CA GLN A 255 -11.83 12.27 -22.83
C GLN A 255 -13.28 12.60 -23.23
N ALA A 256 -13.90 13.60 -22.60
CA ALA A 256 -15.26 14.03 -22.92
C ALA A 256 -15.41 14.56 -24.36
N LEU A 257 -14.36 15.17 -24.88
CA LEU A 257 -14.30 15.77 -26.23
C LEU A 257 -13.69 14.82 -27.29
N ALA A 258 -13.32 13.59 -26.94
CA ALA A 258 -12.66 12.65 -27.83
C ALA A 258 -13.54 12.30 -29.02
N LYS A 259 -12.97 12.41 -30.23
CA LYS A 259 -13.62 12.09 -31.54
C LYS A 259 -13.09 10.76 -32.12
N ASN A 260 -12.02 10.20 -31.57
CA ASN A 260 -11.42 8.96 -32.02
C ASN A 260 -10.92 8.16 -30.81
N PRO A 261 -10.77 6.81 -30.93
CA PRO A 261 -10.36 5.96 -29.82
C PRO A 261 -8.93 6.26 -29.33
N GLN A 262 -8.02 6.68 -30.23
CA GLN A 262 -6.63 6.97 -29.87
C GLN A 262 -6.56 8.14 -28.87
N THR A 263 -7.25 9.24 -29.15
CA THR A 263 -7.32 10.39 -28.23
C THR A 263 -7.92 9.97 -26.89
N LEU A 264 -8.99 9.16 -26.91
CA LEU A 264 -9.64 8.68 -25.71
C LEU A 264 -8.68 7.84 -24.85
N PHE A 265 -7.95 6.90 -25.45
CA PHE A 265 -7.05 6.01 -24.72
C PHE A 265 -5.79 6.74 -24.21
N ILE A 266 -5.19 7.64 -25.02
CA ILE A 266 -4.02 8.42 -24.60
C ILE A 266 -4.38 9.34 -23.43
N THR A 267 -5.46 10.09 -23.53
CA THR A 267 -5.93 10.98 -22.46
C THR A 267 -6.33 10.18 -21.22
N ARG A 268 -6.87 8.98 -21.40
CA ARG A 268 -7.23 8.05 -20.34
C ARG A 268 -5.99 7.55 -19.57
N PHE A 269 -4.92 7.19 -20.28
CA PHE A 269 -3.65 6.78 -19.68
C PHE A 269 -3.03 7.90 -18.85
N ILE A 270 -2.92 9.11 -19.44
CA ILE A 270 -2.30 10.25 -18.74
C ILE A 270 -3.15 10.68 -17.53
N SER A 271 -4.49 10.68 -17.67
CA SER A 271 -5.35 10.95 -16.53
C SER A 271 -5.19 9.90 -15.41
N GLY A 272 -4.95 8.62 -15.75
CA GLY A 272 -4.62 7.57 -14.79
C GLY A 272 -3.31 7.84 -14.05
N VAL A 273 -2.25 8.25 -14.76
CA VAL A 273 -0.99 8.66 -14.14
C VAL A 273 -1.21 9.80 -13.13
N CYS A 274 -1.98 10.81 -13.50
CA CYS A 274 -2.26 11.96 -12.62
C CYS A 274 -3.16 11.57 -11.43
N ALA A 275 -4.15 10.73 -11.65
CA ALA A 275 -5.08 10.24 -10.64
C ALA A 275 -4.42 9.34 -9.57
N ALA A 276 -3.24 8.80 -9.84
CA ALA A 276 -2.49 8.02 -8.86
C ALA A 276 -1.97 8.86 -7.69
N ALA A 277 -1.81 10.19 -7.85
CA ALA A 277 -1.27 11.05 -6.80
C ALA A 277 -2.11 11.06 -5.50
N PRO A 278 -3.44 11.28 -5.53
CA PRO A 278 -4.26 11.14 -4.33
C PRO A 278 -4.21 9.73 -3.74
N LEU A 279 -4.26 8.70 -4.58
CA LEU A 279 -4.28 7.31 -4.12
C LEU A 279 -3.01 6.91 -3.34
N THR A 280 -1.84 7.41 -3.76
CA THR A 280 -0.56 7.07 -3.14
C THR A 280 -0.18 8.00 -2.00
N ASN A 281 -0.45 9.31 -2.14
CA ASN A 281 0.02 10.32 -1.19
C ASN A 281 -0.95 10.59 -0.04
N ALA A 282 -2.25 10.25 -0.17
CA ALA A 282 -3.21 10.45 0.92
C ALA A 282 -2.84 9.67 2.19
N GLY A 283 -2.33 8.45 2.04
CA GLY A 283 -1.79 7.69 3.16
C GLY A 283 -0.64 8.41 3.87
N GLY A 284 0.25 9.07 3.09
CA GLY A 284 1.33 9.91 3.62
C GLY A 284 0.80 11.12 4.39
N VAL A 285 -0.17 11.85 3.84
CA VAL A 285 -0.84 12.99 4.53
C VAL A 285 -1.46 12.55 5.85
N ILE A 286 -2.12 11.39 5.89
CA ILE A 286 -2.67 10.82 7.13
C ILE A 286 -1.54 10.49 8.11
N ALA A 287 -0.45 9.89 7.66
CA ALA A 287 0.69 9.54 8.50
C ALA A 287 1.41 10.79 9.06
N ASP A 288 1.46 11.88 8.29
CA ASP A 288 2.08 13.15 8.69
C ASP A 288 1.32 13.82 9.87
N MET A 289 -0.02 13.60 9.96
CA MET A 289 -0.88 14.27 10.95
C MET A 289 -1.23 13.41 12.17
N TRP A 290 -1.29 12.10 12.04
CA TRP A 290 -1.83 11.21 13.06
C TRP A 290 -0.73 10.46 13.81
N ASP A 291 -0.90 10.34 15.13
CA ASP A 291 -0.17 9.40 15.97
C ASP A 291 -0.42 7.94 15.55
N PRO A 292 0.43 6.97 15.90
CA PRO A 292 0.31 5.57 15.47
C PRO A 292 -1.05 4.92 15.75
N VAL A 293 -1.72 5.29 16.85
CA VAL A 293 -3.03 4.74 17.24
C VAL A 293 -4.15 5.39 16.41
N GLY A 294 -4.20 6.73 16.35
CA GLY A 294 -5.18 7.48 15.57
C GLY A 294 -5.07 7.21 14.08
N ARG A 295 -3.83 7.04 13.57
CA ARG A 295 -3.55 6.65 12.18
C ARG A 295 -4.27 5.37 11.78
N GLY A 296 -4.38 4.37 12.68
CA GLY A 296 -5.09 3.12 12.37
C GLY A 296 -6.57 3.34 12.02
N TYR A 297 -7.26 4.23 12.73
CA TYR A 297 -8.66 4.57 12.43
C TYR A 297 -8.79 5.40 11.14
N ALA A 298 -7.93 6.39 10.95
CA ALA A 298 -7.91 7.24 9.76
C ALA A 298 -7.61 6.43 8.49
N MET A 299 -6.66 5.50 8.56
CA MET A 299 -6.33 4.58 7.46
C MET A 299 -7.47 3.60 7.14
N SER A 300 -8.27 3.19 8.13
CA SER A 300 -9.45 2.36 7.89
C SER A 300 -10.49 3.10 7.03
N LEU A 301 -10.78 4.36 7.37
CA LEU A 301 -11.67 5.21 6.58
C LEU A 301 -11.14 5.44 5.15
N PHE A 302 -9.87 5.78 5.02
CA PHE A 302 -9.21 5.96 3.73
C PHE A 302 -9.29 4.70 2.87
N SER A 303 -9.02 3.53 3.44
CA SER A 303 -9.05 2.26 2.70
C SER A 303 -10.47 1.88 2.24
N CYS A 304 -11.51 2.17 3.04
CA CYS A 304 -12.90 2.02 2.58
C CYS A 304 -13.16 2.89 1.34
N SER A 305 -12.64 4.12 1.33
CA SER A 305 -12.80 5.06 0.21
C SER A 305 -12.19 4.54 -1.09
N VAL A 306 -11.08 3.78 -1.01
CA VAL A 306 -10.44 3.13 -2.18
C VAL A 306 -11.40 2.17 -2.89
N PHE A 307 -12.31 1.50 -2.16
CA PHE A 307 -13.25 0.53 -2.72
C PHE A 307 -14.64 1.10 -2.98
N ILE A 308 -15.06 2.15 -2.28
CA ILE A 308 -16.36 2.81 -2.51
C ILE A 308 -16.40 3.47 -3.89
N GLY A 309 -15.29 4.09 -4.32
CA GLY A 309 -15.22 4.72 -5.65
C GLY A 309 -15.53 3.75 -6.80
N PRO A 310 -14.83 2.61 -6.89
CA PRO A 310 -15.11 1.59 -7.91
C PRO A 310 -16.54 1.04 -7.89
N VAL A 311 -17.15 0.96 -6.71
CA VAL A 311 -18.57 0.55 -6.55
C VAL A 311 -19.52 1.58 -7.15
N MET A 312 -19.29 2.86 -6.88
CA MET A 312 -20.14 3.94 -7.39
C MET A 312 -20.05 4.10 -8.92
N GLY A 313 -18.91 3.73 -9.52
CA GLY A 313 -18.67 3.88 -10.96
C GLY A 313 -19.71 3.21 -11.84
N PRO A 314 -19.87 1.88 -11.76
CA PRO A 314 -20.88 1.16 -12.57
C PRO A 314 -22.31 1.58 -12.26
N ILE A 315 -22.62 1.98 -11.02
CA ILE A 315 -23.97 2.46 -10.65
C ILE A 315 -24.26 3.73 -11.44
N VAL A 316 -23.46 4.76 -11.26
CA VAL A 316 -23.67 6.06 -11.93
C VAL A 316 -23.49 5.92 -13.43
N GLY A 317 -22.41 5.25 -13.88
CA GLY A 317 -22.13 5.02 -15.29
C GLY A 317 -23.22 4.23 -16.00
N GLY A 318 -23.79 3.19 -15.35
CA GLY A 318 -24.87 2.37 -15.90
C GLY A 318 -26.14 3.18 -16.22
N PHE A 319 -26.63 3.96 -15.25
CA PHE A 319 -27.80 4.81 -15.46
C PHE A 319 -27.58 5.90 -16.49
N ILE A 320 -26.41 6.54 -16.51
CA ILE A 320 -26.08 7.58 -17.48
C ILE A 320 -26.03 6.99 -18.89
N THR A 321 -25.30 5.89 -19.06
CA THR A 321 -25.11 5.24 -20.35
C THR A 321 -26.43 4.72 -20.93
N GLN A 322 -27.34 4.26 -20.09
CA GLN A 322 -28.67 3.82 -20.50
C GLN A 322 -29.60 4.98 -20.89
N SER A 323 -29.37 6.19 -20.35
CA SER A 323 -30.19 7.36 -20.62
C SER A 323 -29.92 7.94 -22.03
N TYR A 324 -30.74 8.90 -22.46
CA TYR A 324 -30.56 9.67 -23.71
C TYR A 324 -29.24 10.48 -23.75
N LEU A 325 -28.56 10.62 -22.60
CA LEU A 325 -27.31 11.37 -22.49
C LEU A 325 -26.12 10.63 -23.11
N GLY A 326 -26.14 9.30 -23.11
CA GLY A 326 -25.10 8.45 -23.68
C GLY A 326 -23.76 8.48 -22.91
N TRP A 327 -22.78 7.74 -23.44
CA TRP A 327 -21.51 7.50 -22.78
C TRP A 327 -20.65 8.75 -22.49
N ARG A 328 -20.76 9.81 -23.35
CA ARG A 328 -19.99 11.06 -23.15
C ARG A 328 -20.31 11.75 -21.84
N TRP A 329 -21.54 11.66 -21.38
CA TRP A 329 -21.95 12.25 -20.11
C TRP A 329 -21.32 11.58 -18.88
N VAL A 330 -20.88 10.34 -18.99
CA VAL A 330 -20.07 9.72 -17.94
C VAL A 330 -18.80 10.56 -17.70
N PHE A 331 -18.12 10.98 -18.77
CA PHE A 331 -16.92 11.82 -18.68
C PHE A 331 -17.23 13.25 -18.22
N TRP A 332 -18.36 13.84 -18.64
CA TRP A 332 -18.77 15.15 -18.16
C TRP A 332 -19.03 15.16 -16.65
N ILE A 333 -19.69 14.16 -16.11
CA ILE A 333 -19.91 14.03 -14.65
C ILE A 333 -18.57 13.81 -13.93
N MET A 334 -17.68 12.96 -14.49
CA MET A 334 -16.32 12.80 -13.96
C MET A 334 -15.57 14.12 -13.94
N LEU A 335 -15.69 14.94 -15.01
CA LEU A 335 -15.05 16.26 -15.11
C LEU A 335 -15.55 17.22 -14.04
N ILE A 336 -16.87 17.31 -13.87
CA ILE A 336 -17.49 18.17 -12.83
C ILE A 336 -17.00 17.74 -11.44
N PHE A 337 -17.02 16.44 -11.16
CA PHE A 337 -16.55 15.90 -9.89
C PHE A 337 -15.05 16.15 -9.67
N ALA A 338 -14.21 15.93 -10.69
CA ALA A 338 -12.78 16.18 -10.63
C ALA A 338 -12.46 17.67 -10.46
N GLY A 339 -13.16 18.56 -11.17
CA GLY A 339 -13.01 20.00 -11.05
C GLY A 339 -13.38 20.53 -9.66
N LEU A 340 -14.48 20.03 -9.09
CA LEU A 340 -14.86 20.33 -7.71
C LEU A 340 -13.76 19.87 -6.73
N CYS A 341 -13.28 18.65 -6.87
CA CYS A 341 -12.19 18.10 -6.05
C CYS A 341 -10.91 18.94 -6.16
N TRP A 342 -10.53 19.34 -7.38
CA TRP A 342 -9.37 20.21 -7.60
C TRP A 342 -9.49 21.55 -6.88
N ILE A 343 -10.65 22.24 -7.02
CA ILE A 343 -10.91 23.52 -6.35
C ILE A 343 -10.81 23.36 -4.83
N VAL A 344 -11.55 22.38 -4.27
CA VAL A 344 -11.59 22.12 -2.82
C VAL A 344 -10.18 21.79 -2.29
N THR A 345 -9.42 20.97 -3.01
CA THR A 345 -8.05 20.60 -2.64
C THR A 345 -7.12 21.81 -2.62
N THR A 346 -7.14 22.61 -3.67
CA THR A 346 -6.27 23.78 -3.80
C THR A 346 -6.53 24.82 -2.70
N LEU A 347 -7.80 24.99 -2.31
CA LEU A 347 -8.21 25.96 -1.30
C LEU A 347 -8.01 25.42 0.14
N LEU A 348 -8.39 24.17 0.40
CA LEU A 348 -8.51 23.67 1.77
C LEU A 348 -7.34 22.79 2.24
N LEU A 349 -6.57 22.16 1.34
CA LEU A 349 -5.47 21.33 1.76
C LEU A 349 -4.26 22.20 2.15
N PRO A 350 -3.85 22.23 3.43
CA PRO A 350 -2.62 22.87 3.85
C PRO A 350 -1.41 22.00 3.50
N GLU A 351 -0.20 22.53 3.66
CA GLU A 351 0.99 21.68 3.66
C GLU A 351 1.03 20.83 4.94
N THR A 352 1.29 19.53 4.79
CA THR A 352 1.33 18.58 5.91
C THR A 352 2.70 17.94 6.09
N PHE A 353 3.59 18.06 5.11
CA PHE A 353 4.89 17.41 5.14
C PHE A 353 5.87 18.19 6.03
N ALA A 354 6.14 17.65 7.22
CA ALA A 354 6.98 18.27 8.24
C ALA A 354 8.35 18.79 7.72
N PRO A 355 9.11 18.03 6.90
CA PRO A 355 10.40 18.52 6.38
C PRO A 355 10.27 19.82 5.57
N ILE A 356 9.24 19.95 4.75
CA ILE A 356 9.00 21.17 3.95
C ILE A 356 8.53 22.33 4.82
N LEU A 357 7.76 22.06 5.88
CA LEU A 357 7.37 23.09 6.85
C LEU A 357 8.60 23.65 7.56
N LEU A 358 9.53 22.80 7.99
CA LEU A 358 10.80 23.22 8.60
C LEU A 358 11.69 24.01 7.62
N VAL A 359 11.73 23.63 6.34
CA VAL A 359 12.43 24.44 5.30
C VAL A 359 11.79 25.81 5.17
N ARG A 360 10.45 25.91 5.20
CA ARG A 360 9.76 27.21 5.16
C ARG A 360 10.03 28.03 6.41
N LYS A 361 10.09 27.39 7.59
CA LYS A 361 10.45 28.03 8.88
C LYS A 361 11.90 28.56 8.82
N ALA A 362 12.87 27.73 8.39
CA ALA A 362 14.25 28.15 8.23
C ALA A 362 14.41 29.34 7.26
N LYS A 363 13.71 29.29 6.10
CA LYS A 363 13.71 30.43 5.15
C LYS A 363 13.07 31.68 5.71
N ARG A 364 12.05 31.55 6.57
CA ARG A 364 11.41 32.68 7.25
C ARG A 364 12.36 33.32 8.27
N LEU A 365 13.01 32.51 9.10
CA LEU A 365 13.99 32.98 10.09
C LEU A 365 15.17 33.68 9.43
N ARG A 366 15.74 33.13 8.36
CA ARG A 366 16.80 33.76 7.57
C ARG A 366 16.39 35.11 6.94
N LYS A 367 15.11 35.30 6.63
CA LYS A 367 14.59 36.59 6.12
C LYS A 367 14.37 37.62 7.21
N LEU A 368 14.06 37.20 8.46
CA LEU A 368 13.84 38.10 9.58
C LEU A 368 15.15 38.73 10.07
N ASP A 369 16.20 37.93 10.15
CA ASP A 369 17.54 38.41 10.51
C ASP A 369 18.57 37.68 9.60
N PRO A 370 19.00 38.32 8.49
CA PRO A 370 19.91 37.69 7.53
C PRO A 370 21.34 37.51 8.05
N GLU A 371 21.77 38.31 9.02
CA GLU A 371 23.15 38.22 9.56
C GLU A 371 23.23 37.19 10.66
N ALA A 372 22.32 37.22 11.65
CA ALA A 372 22.32 36.27 12.76
C ALA A 372 21.89 34.85 12.35
N ASN A 373 21.00 34.73 11.38
CA ASN A 373 20.38 33.45 11.00
C ASN A 373 20.93 32.86 9.69
N LYS A 374 22.07 33.35 9.19
CA LYS A 374 22.65 32.92 7.91
C LYS A 374 22.93 31.42 7.84
N GLU A 375 23.38 30.83 8.94
CA GLU A 375 23.79 29.43 9.02
C GLU A 375 22.65 28.48 9.37
N LEU A 376 21.46 29.01 9.72
CA LEU A 376 20.32 28.17 10.02
C LEU A 376 19.87 27.38 8.80
N TYR A 377 19.66 26.09 8.96
CA TYR A 377 19.18 25.20 7.90
C TYR A 377 18.17 24.17 8.40
N ALA A 378 17.30 23.69 7.51
CA ALA A 378 16.49 22.52 7.77
C ALA A 378 17.21 21.25 7.26
N PRO A 379 17.12 20.10 7.95
CA PRO A 379 17.75 18.85 7.53
C PRO A 379 17.46 18.45 6.09
N HIS A 380 16.25 18.72 5.65
CA HIS A 380 15.81 18.43 4.29
C HIS A 380 16.58 19.21 3.21
N GLU A 381 17.14 20.38 3.52
CA GLU A 381 17.96 21.17 2.59
C GLU A 381 19.33 20.52 2.33
N LYS A 382 19.86 19.73 3.28
CA LYS A 382 21.14 19.00 3.16
C LYS A 382 20.97 17.57 2.59
N SER A 383 19.75 17.10 2.36
CA SER A 383 19.51 15.77 1.79
C SER A 383 20.02 15.68 0.35
N ASP A 384 20.49 14.51 -0.08
CA ASP A 384 20.92 14.29 -1.46
C ASP A 384 19.69 14.25 -2.40
N TRP A 385 19.52 15.32 -3.16
CA TRP A 385 18.48 15.48 -4.18
C TRP A 385 19.05 15.40 -5.59
N SER A 386 20.22 14.76 -5.77
CA SER A 386 20.75 14.49 -7.09
C SER A 386 19.78 13.63 -7.89
N PHE A 387 19.71 13.88 -9.20
CA PHE A 387 18.85 13.09 -10.09
C PHE A 387 19.14 11.58 -9.98
N LYS A 388 20.41 11.19 -9.82
CA LYS A 388 20.85 9.80 -9.66
C LYS A 388 20.34 9.23 -8.33
N GLY A 389 20.47 9.93 -7.21
CA GLY A 389 19.99 9.51 -5.90
C GLY A 389 18.47 9.36 -5.86
N VAL A 390 17.75 10.33 -6.41
CA VAL A 390 16.28 10.28 -6.52
C VAL A 390 15.85 9.10 -7.40
N MET A 391 16.46 8.92 -8.57
CA MET A 391 16.13 7.81 -9.49
C MET A 391 16.38 6.45 -8.84
N HIS A 392 17.49 6.27 -8.13
CA HIS A 392 17.80 5.05 -7.41
C HIS A 392 16.75 4.75 -6.34
N ARG A 393 16.42 5.72 -5.49
CA ARG A 393 15.43 5.56 -4.41
C ARG A 393 14.02 5.27 -4.93
N THR A 394 13.64 5.91 -6.04
CA THR A 394 12.27 5.87 -6.55
C THR A 394 12.02 4.72 -7.50
N LEU A 395 12.97 4.44 -8.39
CA LEU A 395 12.78 3.45 -9.45
C LEU A 395 13.42 2.10 -9.09
N LEU A 396 14.69 2.09 -8.66
CA LEU A 396 15.42 0.84 -8.49
C LEU A 396 15.12 0.16 -7.14
N ARG A 397 15.10 0.93 -6.04
CA ARG A 397 14.89 0.40 -4.68
C ARG A 397 13.58 -0.39 -4.52
N PRO A 398 12.39 0.04 -5.02
CA PRO A 398 11.17 -0.75 -4.93
C PRO A 398 11.31 -2.15 -5.53
N PHE A 399 11.92 -2.26 -6.70
CA PHE A 399 12.12 -3.56 -7.35
C PHE A 399 13.21 -4.41 -6.66
N GLN A 400 14.26 -3.78 -6.12
CA GLN A 400 15.28 -4.49 -5.33
C GLN A 400 14.67 -5.11 -4.08
N ILE A 401 13.85 -4.34 -3.33
CA ILE A 401 13.16 -4.86 -2.14
C ILE A 401 12.21 -5.98 -2.55
N LEU A 402 11.42 -5.80 -3.59
CA LEU A 402 10.50 -6.82 -4.07
C LEU A 402 11.24 -8.12 -4.43
N ALA A 403 12.41 -8.04 -5.09
CA ALA A 403 13.17 -9.21 -5.49
C ALA A 403 13.86 -9.95 -4.33
N GLN A 404 14.17 -9.25 -3.22
CA GLN A 404 14.92 -9.80 -2.09
C GLN A 404 14.06 -10.20 -0.89
N GLU A 405 12.81 -9.73 -0.81
CA GLU A 405 11.92 -9.91 0.34
C GLU A 405 10.74 -10.84 0.04
N PRO A 406 10.82 -12.13 0.41
CA PRO A 406 9.76 -13.10 0.12
C PRO A 406 8.40 -12.74 0.72
N ILE A 407 8.39 -12.11 1.90
CA ILE A 407 7.15 -11.63 2.54
C ILE A 407 6.46 -10.62 1.63
N LEU A 408 7.21 -9.64 1.11
CA LEU A 408 6.66 -8.61 0.24
C LEU A 408 6.14 -9.20 -1.07
N VAL A 409 6.83 -10.17 -1.66
CA VAL A 409 6.40 -10.88 -2.89
C VAL A 409 5.05 -11.54 -2.67
N LEU A 410 4.91 -12.37 -1.63
CA LEU A 410 3.69 -13.13 -1.39
C LEU A 410 2.51 -12.22 -1.04
N ILE A 411 2.73 -11.17 -0.27
CA ILE A 411 1.71 -10.15 0.02
C ILE A 411 1.31 -9.43 -1.27
N THR A 412 2.27 -9.08 -2.11
CA THR A 412 2.01 -8.39 -3.38
C THR A 412 1.19 -9.27 -4.33
N ILE A 413 1.48 -10.57 -4.43
CA ILE A 413 0.67 -11.53 -5.20
C ILE A 413 -0.76 -11.57 -4.66
N TYR A 414 -0.93 -11.70 -3.33
CA TYR A 414 -2.26 -11.76 -2.73
C TYR A 414 -3.07 -10.48 -3.00
N LEU A 415 -2.50 -9.32 -2.70
CA LEU A 415 -3.15 -8.03 -2.97
C LEU A 415 -3.45 -7.82 -4.45
N SER A 416 -2.59 -8.30 -5.34
CA SER A 416 -2.79 -8.21 -6.79
C SER A 416 -3.97 -9.06 -7.26
N VAL A 417 -4.11 -10.28 -6.75
CA VAL A 417 -5.25 -11.14 -7.07
C VAL A 417 -6.55 -10.53 -6.55
N VAL A 418 -6.58 -10.07 -5.31
CA VAL A 418 -7.77 -9.41 -4.72
C VAL A 418 -8.18 -8.18 -5.54
N TYR A 419 -7.21 -7.38 -5.95
CA TYR A 419 -7.45 -6.20 -6.78
C TYR A 419 -7.89 -6.57 -8.20
N GLY A 420 -7.31 -7.62 -8.77
CA GLY A 420 -7.73 -8.18 -10.05
C GLY A 420 -9.16 -8.68 -10.02
N VAL A 421 -9.56 -9.40 -8.98
CA VAL A 421 -10.95 -9.87 -8.80
C VAL A 421 -11.91 -8.69 -8.76
N LEU A 422 -11.58 -7.60 -8.02
CA LEU A 422 -12.40 -6.39 -8.00
C LEU A 422 -12.66 -5.83 -9.40
N TYR A 423 -11.59 -5.67 -10.20
CA TYR A 423 -11.71 -5.14 -11.56
C TYR A 423 -12.33 -6.15 -12.53
N GLY A 424 -12.16 -7.44 -12.30
CA GLY A 424 -12.85 -8.50 -13.03
C GLY A 424 -14.36 -8.49 -12.82
N LEU A 425 -14.86 -8.08 -11.64
CA LEU A 425 -16.29 -7.95 -11.39
C LEU A 425 -16.99 -6.94 -12.32
N PHE A 426 -16.27 -5.96 -12.89
CA PHE A 426 -16.86 -5.02 -13.84
C PHE A 426 -17.28 -5.70 -15.15
N GLU A 427 -16.65 -6.82 -15.51
CA GLU A 427 -17.03 -7.65 -16.64
C GLU A 427 -17.96 -8.80 -16.22
N ALA A 428 -17.72 -9.39 -15.05
CA ALA A 428 -18.48 -10.55 -14.57
C ALA A 428 -19.93 -10.20 -14.19
N ILE A 429 -20.17 -9.06 -13.54
CA ILE A 429 -21.52 -8.65 -13.12
C ILE A 429 -22.44 -8.39 -14.32
N PRO A 430 -22.07 -7.64 -15.38
CA PRO A 430 -22.88 -7.55 -16.58
C PRO A 430 -23.19 -8.89 -17.23
N ILE A 431 -22.25 -9.84 -17.27
CA ILE A 431 -22.51 -11.19 -17.81
C ILE A 431 -23.59 -11.89 -16.99
N ILE A 432 -23.49 -11.88 -15.65
CA ILE A 432 -24.42 -12.59 -14.78
C ILE A 432 -25.82 -11.96 -14.76
N TRP A 433 -25.91 -10.62 -14.71
CA TRP A 433 -27.20 -9.95 -14.54
C TRP A 433 -27.78 -9.39 -15.84
N SER A 434 -26.96 -8.82 -16.72
CA SER A 434 -27.48 -8.29 -18.00
C SER A 434 -27.64 -9.39 -19.05
N GLU A 435 -26.61 -10.22 -19.30
CA GLU A 435 -26.65 -11.20 -20.40
C GLU A 435 -27.46 -12.44 -20.02
N LEU A 436 -27.33 -13.01 -18.80
CA LEU A 436 -28.04 -14.21 -18.40
C LEU A 436 -29.44 -13.95 -17.82
N ARG A 437 -29.69 -12.81 -17.19
CA ARG A 437 -30.95 -12.50 -16.50
C ARG A 437 -31.75 -11.35 -17.11
N GLY A 438 -31.21 -10.68 -18.14
CA GLY A 438 -31.91 -9.63 -18.88
C GLY A 438 -32.06 -8.29 -18.15
N PHE A 439 -31.24 -8.04 -17.11
CA PHE A 439 -31.22 -6.75 -16.41
C PHE A 439 -30.69 -5.67 -17.32
N ASN A 440 -31.22 -4.46 -17.19
CA ASN A 440 -30.65 -3.30 -17.87
C ASN A 440 -29.32 -2.86 -17.24
N LEU A 441 -28.57 -1.98 -17.91
CA LEU A 441 -27.24 -1.53 -17.46
C LEU A 441 -27.30 -0.84 -16.09
N GLY A 442 -28.31 -0.04 -15.82
CA GLY A 442 -28.49 0.63 -14.53
C GLY A 442 -28.78 -0.35 -13.39
N GLU A 443 -29.69 -1.31 -13.62
CA GLU A 443 -30.01 -2.37 -12.65
C GLU A 443 -28.80 -3.26 -12.36
N SER A 444 -28.05 -3.65 -13.40
CA SER A 444 -26.80 -4.40 -13.25
C SER A 444 -25.76 -3.59 -12.46
N GLY A 445 -25.69 -2.27 -12.68
CA GLY A 445 -24.86 -1.37 -11.88
C GLY A 445 -25.25 -1.36 -10.40
N LEU A 446 -26.55 -1.39 -10.06
CA LEU A 446 -27.03 -1.42 -8.66
C LEU A 446 -26.54 -2.66 -7.89
N ILE A 447 -26.24 -3.77 -8.55
CA ILE A 447 -25.70 -4.97 -7.90
C ILE A 447 -24.39 -4.67 -7.17
N PHE A 448 -23.60 -3.69 -7.63
CA PHE A 448 -22.38 -3.26 -6.94
C PHE A 448 -22.63 -2.68 -5.54
N VAL A 449 -23.87 -2.28 -5.20
CA VAL A 449 -24.23 -1.86 -3.82
C VAL A 449 -23.90 -2.96 -2.81
N ALA A 450 -24.08 -4.24 -3.18
CA ALA A 450 -23.74 -5.37 -2.31
C ALA A 450 -22.23 -5.42 -2.02
N VAL A 451 -21.37 -5.14 -3.03
CA VAL A 451 -19.92 -5.00 -2.83
C VAL A 451 -19.62 -3.82 -1.89
N GLY A 452 -20.27 -2.66 -2.12
CA GLY A 452 -20.11 -1.46 -1.28
C GLY A 452 -20.51 -1.69 0.19
N LEU A 453 -21.64 -2.38 0.41
CA LEU A 453 -22.05 -2.78 1.75
C LEU A 453 -21.02 -3.69 2.41
N GLY A 454 -20.51 -4.68 1.66
CA GLY A 454 -19.46 -5.57 2.13
C GLY A 454 -18.19 -4.82 2.52
N THR A 455 -17.70 -3.90 1.68
CA THR A 455 -16.49 -3.09 1.97
C THR A 455 -16.67 -2.24 3.22
N THR A 456 -17.85 -1.69 3.44
CA THR A 456 -18.17 -0.88 4.63
C THR A 456 -18.19 -1.74 5.90
N ILE A 457 -18.81 -2.94 5.84
CA ILE A 457 -18.80 -3.91 6.94
C ILE A 457 -17.36 -4.34 7.26
N GLY A 458 -16.55 -4.63 6.23
CA GLY A 458 -15.14 -4.97 6.39
C GLY A 458 -14.34 -3.88 7.10
N GLY A 459 -14.57 -2.62 6.74
CA GLY A 459 -13.98 -1.47 7.44
C GLY A 459 -14.40 -1.40 8.92
N GLY A 460 -15.68 -1.63 9.22
CA GLY A 460 -16.19 -1.69 10.60
C GLY A 460 -15.55 -2.81 11.42
N ILE A 461 -15.40 -4.01 10.84
CA ILE A 461 -14.71 -5.14 11.48
C ILE A 461 -13.24 -4.78 11.74
N ASN A 462 -12.56 -4.12 10.78
CA ASN A 462 -11.18 -3.70 10.99
C ASN A 462 -11.04 -2.73 12.18
N VAL A 463 -11.97 -1.79 12.35
CA VAL A 463 -12.00 -0.89 13.52
C VAL A 463 -12.09 -1.69 14.83
N LEU A 464 -12.87 -2.77 14.87
CA LEU A 464 -12.96 -3.65 16.04
C LEU A 464 -11.63 -4.40 16.27
N VAL A 465 -11.00 -4.91 15.22
CA VAL A 465 -9.68 -5.56 15.30
C VAL A 465 -8.63 -4.59 15.82
N GLN A 466 -8.62 -3.33 15.37
CA GLN A 466 -7.69 -2.29 15.82
C GLN A 466 -7.80 -1.97 17.33
N ARG A 467 -8.95 -2.21 17.96
CA ARG A 467 -9.08 -2.02 19.42
C ARG A 467 -8.13 -2.91 20.22
N GLN A 468 -7.73 -4.06 19.67
CA GLN A 468 -6.77 -4.95 20.31
C GLN A 468 -5.33 -4.39 20.24
N TYR A 469 -5.04 -3.54 19.27
CA TYR A 469 -3.72 -2.95 19.06
C TYR A 469 -3.41 -1.81 20.05
N LYS A 470 -4.47 -1.12 20.55
CA LYS A 470 -4.32 0.01 21.47
C LYS A 470 -3.53 -0.32 22.75
N PRO A 471 -3.80 -1.39 23.50
CA PRO A 471 -3.02 -1.74 24.70
C PRO A 471 -1.61 -2.26 24.38
N LEU A 472 -1.38 -2.76 23.16
CA LEU A 472 -0.07 -3.27 22.75
C LEU A 472 0.95 -2.15 22.56
N THR A 473 0.54 -1.00 22.01
CA THR A 473 1.44 0.10 21.66
C THR A 473 2.26 0.60 22.86
N PRO A 474 1.68 0.96 24.03
CA PRO A 474 2.47 1.37 25.19
C PRO A 474 3.25 0.21 25.81
N PHE A 475 2.71 -1.01 25.82
CA PHE A 475 3.39 -2.19 26.35
C PHE A 475 4.67 -2.49 25.56
N TRP A 476 4.63 -2.40 24.24
CA TRP A 476 5.74 -2.61 23.31
C TRP A 476 6.53 -1.33 23.01
N ARG A 477 6.47 -0.31 23.88
CA ARG A 477 7.24 0.94 23.74
C ARG A 477 7.07 1.63 22.37
N GLY A 478 5.86 1.57 21.84
CA GLY A 478 5.51 2.18 20.55
C GLY A 478 5.68 1.28 19.32
N MET A 479 6.29 0.10 19.45
CA MET A 479 6.58 -0.82 18.34
C MET A 479 6.00 -2.22 18.59
N PRO A 480 4.68 -2.38 18.53
CA PRO A 480 4.06 -3.70 18.71
C PRO A 480 4.38 -4.63 17.53
N PRO A 481 4.28 -5.96 17.74
CA PRO A 481 4.55 -6.94 16.68
C PRO A 481 3.70 -6.69 15.44
N PRO A 482 4.30 -6.54 14.24
CA PRO A 482 3.58 -6.32 12.99
C PRO A 482 2.55 -7.41 12.69
N GLU A 483 2.80 -8.64 13.13
CA GLU A 483 1.94 -9.80 12.91
C GLU A 483 0.50 -9.60 13.42
N GLU A 484 0.29 -8.76 14.43
CA GLU A 484 -1.05 -8.42 14.94
C GLU A 484 -1.92 -7.68 13.92
N ARG A 485 -1.31 -7.11 12.86
CA ARG A 485 -2.05 -6.51 11.73
C ARG A 485 -2.73 -7.55 10.84
N LEU A 486 -2.26 -8.81 10.86
CA LEU A 486 -2.73 -9.86 9.94
C LEU A 486 -4.09 -10.46 10.31
N ILE A 487 -4.61 -10.21 11.51
CA ILE A 487 -5.88 -10.79 11.98
C ILE A 487 -7.03 -10.52 11.00
N GLY A 488 -7.12 -9.30 10.45
CA GLY A 488 -8.13 -8.97 9.46
C GLY A 488 -8.03 -9.80 8.18
N SER A 489 -6.83 -10.02 7.65
CA SER A 489 -6.62 -10.85 6.45
C SER A 489 -6.84 -12.34 6.69
N MET A 490 -6.58 -12.83 7.91
CA MET A 490 -6.89 -14.22 8.32
C MET A 490 -8.39 -14.47 8.31
N ILE A 491 -9.19 -13.51 8.74
CA ILE A 491 -10.66 -13.59 8.69
C ILE A 491 -11.13 -13.48 7.24
N ALA A 492 -10.56 -12.58 6.46
CA ALA A 492 -11.00 -12.26 5.11
C ALA A 492 -10.73 -13.37 4.08
N GLY A 493 -9.63 -14.12 4.21
CA GLY A 493 -9.27 -15.17 3.25
C GLY A 493 -10.37 -16.22 3.05
N PRO A 494 -10.81 -16.94 4.09
CA PRO A 494 -11.90 -17.89 3.99
C PRO A 494 -13.21 -17.28 3.48
N ILE A 495 -13.52 -16.04 3.88
CA ILE A 495 -14.73 -15.33 3.47
C ILE A 495 -14.71 -15.02 1.97
N LEU A 496 -13.56 -14.67 1.40
CA LEU A 496 -13.41 -14.46 -0.04
C LEU A 496 -13.66 -15.76 -0.81
N VAL A 497 -13.12 -16.88 -0.33
CA VAL A 497 -13.30 -18.21 -0.93
C VAL A 497 -14.79 -18.59 -0.95
N ILE A 498 -15.47 -18.49 0.20
CA ILE A 498 -16.90 -18.78 0.32
C ILE A 498 -17.70 -17.90 -0.64
N GLY A 499 -17.43 -16.58 -0.67
CA GLY A 499 -18.12 -15.64 -1.55
C GLY A 499 -17.94 -15.97 -3.03
N ALA A 500 -16.73 -16.34 -3.46
CA ALA A 500 -16.44 -16.68 -4.85
C ALA A 500 -17.18 -17.95 -5.31
N PHE A 501 -17.14 -19.04 -4.52
CA PHE A 501 -17.91 -20.24 -4.84
C PHE A 501 -19.41 -20.00 -4.80
N TRP A 502 -19.90 -19.25 -3.82
CA TRP A 502 -21.32 -18.87 -3.74
C TRP A 502 -21.74 -18.10 -4.99
N LEU A 503 -21.00 -17.06 -5.40
CA LEU A 503 -21.27 -16.31 -6.64
C LEU A 503 -21.31 -17.23 -7.86
N GLY A 504 -20.33 -18.10 -8.03
CA GLY A 504 -20.21 -18.96 -9.21
C GLY A 504 -21.38 -19.93 -9.35
N TRP A 505 -21.70 -20.65 -8.28
CA TRP A 505 -22.71 -21.71 -8.32
C TRP A 505 -24.15 -21.20 -8.23
N THR A 506 -24.39 -19.99 -7.78
CA THR A 506 -25.74 -19.37 -7.82
C THR A 506 -25.90 -18.40 -8.99
N GLY A 507 -24.80 -17.79 -9.46
CA GLY A 507 -24.80 -16.85 -10.57
C GLY A 507 -25.07 -17.50 -11.94
N ASN A 508 -24.61 -18.74 -12.12
CA ASN A 508 -24.68 -19.46 -13.39
C ASN A 508 -26.11 -19.86 -13.80
N TYR A 509 -27.02 -20.03 -12.84
CA TYR A 509 -28.35 -20.54 -13.11
C TYR A 509 -29.42 -19.44 -13.03
N PRO A 510 -30.07 -19.06 -14.15
CA PRO A 510 -31.15 -18.06 -14.17
C PRO A 510 -32.35 -18.43 -13.31
N SER A 511 -32.57 -19.74 -13.02
CA SER A 511 -33.63 -20.23 -12.14
C SER A 511 -33.44 -19.81 -10.67
N VAL A 512 -32.19 -19.50 -10.26
CA VAL A 512 -31.91 -18.99 -8.92
C VAL A 512 -32.30 -17.50 -8.87
N PRO A 513 -33.07 -17.07 -7.85
CA PRO A 513 -33.47 -15.67 -7.72
C PRO A 513 -32.23 -14.72 -7.75
N TRP A 514 -32.35 -13.58 -8.43
CA TRP A 514 -31.27 -12.64 -8.69
C TRP A 514 -30.54 -12.12 -7.44
N TYR A 515 -31.24 -12.04 -6.31
CA TYR A 515 -30.67 -11.56 -5.05
C TYR A 515 -29.72 -12.57 -4.39
N VAL A 516 -29.84 -13.86 -4.66
CA VAL A 516 -29.01 -14.92 -4.05
C VAL A 516 -27.54 -14.75 -4.47
N PRO A 517 -27.19 -14.67 -5.77
CA PRO A 517 -25.82 -14.36 -6.16
C PRO A 517 -25.41 -12.91 -5.80
N ALA A 518 -26.34 -11.94 -5.72
CA ALA A 518 -26.02 -10.58 -5.29
C ALA A 518 -25.55 -10.55 -3.81
N LEU A 519 -26.16 -11.32 -2.92
CA LEU A 519 -25.76 -11.43 -1.54
C LEU A 519 -24.34 -12.00 -1.37
N SER A 520 -23.84 -12.84 -2.29
CA SER A 520 -22.47 -13.35 -2.25
C SER A 520 -21.40 -12.25 -2.45
N LEU A 521 -21.78 -11.12 -3.05
CA LEU A 521 -20.88 -9.98 -3.23
C LEU A 521 -20.61 -9.25 -1.91
N ILE A 522 -21.43 -9.41 -0.87
CA ILE A 522 -21.18 -8.82 0.46
C ILE A 522 -19.92 -9.43 1.09
N PRO A 523 -19.79 -10.76 1.27
CA PRO A 523 -18.55 -11.35 1.77
C PRO A 523 -17.35 -11.08 0.86
N ILE A 524 -17.50 -11.03 -0.46
CA ILE A 524 -16.42 -10.65 -1.38
C ILE A 524 -15.94 -9.22 -1.10
N GLY A 525 -16.86 -8.25 -1.04
CA GLY A 525 -16.53 -6.85 -0.74
C GLY A 525 -15.91 -6.67 0.65
N MET A 526 -16.41 -7.38 1.66
CA MET A 526 -15.85 -7.37 3.02
C MET A 526 -14.39 -7.84 3.01
N SER A 527 -14.10 -8.89 2.25
CA SER A 527 -12.75 -9.44 2.12
C SER A 527 -11.79 -8.46 1.46
N PHE A 528 -12.22 -7.71 0.43
CA PHE A 528 -11.37 -6.71 -0.22
C PHE A 528 -10.81 -5.72 0.78
N THR A 529 -11.66 -5.10 1.58
CA THR A 529 -11.25 -4.09 2.57
C THR A 529 -10.37 -4.68 3.66
N LEU A 530 -10.74 -5.82 4.23
CA LEU A 530 -9.99 -6.46 5.32
C LEU A 530 -8.61 -6.93 4.89
N VAL A 531 -8.48 -7.59 3.73
CA VAL A 531 -7.18 -8.02 3.19
C VAL A 531 -6.31 -6.80 2.93
N PHE A 532 -6.86 -5.77 2.30
CA PHE A 532 -6.14 -4.58 1.89
C PHE A 532 -5.56 -3.82 3.10
N ILE A 533 -6.40 -3.51 4.09
CA ILE A 533 -5.96 -2.76 5.28
C ILE A 533 -4.94 -3.58 6.07
N SER A 534 -5.19 -4.87 6.28
CA SER A 534 -4.34 -5.74 7.08
C SER A 534 -2.95 -5.88 6.47
N LEU A 535 -2.87 -6.24 5.18
CA LEU A 535 -1.59 -6.51 4.53
C LEU A 535 -0.79 -5.23 4.27
N LEU A 536 -1.43 -4.11 3.89
CA LEU A 536 -0.71 -2.83 3.74
C LEU A 536 -0.18 -2.33 5.07
N SER A 537 -0.96 -2.43 6.16
CA SER A 537 -0.48 -2.05 7.50
C SER A 537 0.67 -2.94 7.95
N TYR A 538 0.63 -4.24 7.64
CA TYR A 538 1.71 -5.17 7.92
C TYR A 538 3.00 -4.80 7.18
N ILE A 539 2.92 -4.45 5.87
CA ILE A 539 4.07 -3.95 5.10
C ILE A 539 4.68 -2.71 5.76
N VAL A 540 3.84 -1.73 6.16
CA VAL A 540 4.31 -0.48 6.79
C VAL A 540 5.05 -0.77 8.09
N ASP A 541 4.47 -1.62 8.94
CA ASP A 541 5.06 -1.92 10.25
C ASP A 541 6.30 -2.84 10.15
N CYS A 542 6.41 -3.71 9.11
CA CYS A 542 7.59 -4.54 8.87
C CYS A 542 8.78 -3.76 8.33
N TYR A 543 8.55 -2.90 7.34
CA TYR A 543 9.64 -2.24 6.60
C TYR A 543 9.94 -0.83 7.08
N THR A 544 9.14 -0.25 7.97
CA THR A 544 9.32 1.06 8.62
C THR A 544 9.99 2.12 7.72
N VAL A 545 11.32 2.23 7.75
CA VAL A 545 12.11 3.19 6.94
C VAL A 545 11.94 2.98 5.43
N TYR A 546 11.79 1.73 5.00
CA TYR A 546 11.62 1.36 3.58
C TYR A 546 10.15 1.19 3.17
N ALA A 547 9.20 1.50 4.06
CA ALA A 547 7.77 1.29 3.83
C ALA A 547 7.25 1.96 2.55
N ALA A 548 7.70 3.17 2.26
CA ALA A 548 7.31 3.89 1.03
C ALA A 548 7.74 3.13 -0.24
N SER A 549 8.97 2.60 -0.28
CA SER A 549 9.46 1.83 -1.42
C SER A 549 8.74 0.47 -1.56
N ALA A 550 8.47 -0.21 -0.43
CA ALA A 550 7.72 -1.46 -0.41
C ALA A 550 6.26 -1.28 -0.88
N LEU A 551 5.60 -0.21 -0.43
CA LEU A 551 4.25 0.15 -0.87
C LEU A 551 4.21 0.55 -2.34
N ALA A 552 5.23 1.25 -2.85
CA ALA A 552 5.33 1.62 -4.26
C ALA A 552 5.47 0.37 -5.14
N ALA A 553 6.36 -0.58 -4.79
CA ALA A 553 6.51 -1.86 -5.48
C ALA A 553 5.19 -2.64 -5.52
N ASN A 554 4.52 -2.76 -4.38
CA ASN A 554 3.21 -3.40 -4.29
C ASN A 554 2.17 -2.71 -5.19
N THR A 555 2.12 -1.36 -5.17
CA THR A 555 1.13 -0.61 -5.95
C THR A 555 1.34 -0.79 -7.46
N ILE A 556 2.59 -0.80 -7.94
CA ILE A 556 2.93 -1.01 -9.34
C ILE A 556 2.41 -2.37 -9.82
N ILE A 557 2.82 -3.45 -9.15
CA ILE A 557 2.45 -4.82 -9.56
C ILE A 557 0.94 -5.05 -9.44
N ARG A 558 0.33 -4.62 -8.33
CA ARG A 558 -1.11 -4.73 -8.11
C ARG A 558 -1.91 -3.99 -9.19
N SER A 559 -1.49 -2.78 -9.57
CA SER A 559 -2.17 -2.01 -10.62
C SER A 559 -1.99 -2.64 -12.00
N ALA A 560 -0.83 -3.23 -12.29
CA ALA A 560 -0.60 -3.96 -13.52
C ALA A 560 -1.51 -5.20 -13.64
N VAL A 561 -1.65 -5.98 -12.56
CA VAL A 561 -2.58 -7.12 -12.53
C VAL A 561 -4.03 -6.63 -12.64
N GLY A 562 -4.41 -5.58 -11.90
CA GLY A 562 -5.73 -4.97 -12.00
C GLY A 562 -6.07 -4.47 -13.41
N ALA A 563 -5.08 -3.96 -14.16
CA ALA A 563 -5.24 -3.54 -15.56
C ALA A 563 -5.42 -4.74 -16.51
N ALA A 564 -4.80 -5.88 -16.21
CA ALA A 564 -4.88 -7.08 -17.04
C ALA A 564 -6.23 -7.81 -16.89
N PHE A 565 -6.82 -7.83 -15.69
CA PHE A 565 -8.01 -8.62 -15.39
C PHE A 565 -9.21 -8.33 -16.30
N PRO A 566 -9.66 -7.08 -16.53
CA PRO A 566 -10.80 -6.81 -17.41
C PRO A 566 -10.62 -7.37 -18.83
N LEU A 567 -9.37 -7.44 -19.32
CA LEU A 567 -9.08 -7.86 -20.70
C LEU A 567 -9.39 -9.32 -20.98
N PHE A 568 -9.26 -10.19 -19.99
CA PHE A 568 -9.49 -11.63 -20.16
C PHE A 568 -10.69 -12.16 -19.36
N THR A 569 -11.21 -11.40 -18.38
CA THR A 569 -12.32 -11.87 -17.53
C THR A 569 -13.54 -12.23 -18.35
N ARG A 570 -13.90 -11.42 -19.36
CA ARG A 570 -15.03 -11.72 -20.23
C ARG A 570 -14.85 -13.07 -20.93
N GLN A 571 -13.68 -13.29 -21.55
CA GLN A 571 -13.37 -14.54 -22.24
C GLN A 571 -13.35 -15.74 -21.26
N MET A 572 -12.85 -15.53 -20.05
CA MET A 572 -12.82 -16.54 -19.01
C MET A 572 -14.26 -16.95 -18.59
N PHE A 573 -15.14 -15.97 -18.35
CA PHE A 573 -16.52 -16.21 -17.93
C PHE A 573 -17.39 -16.81 -19.04
N THR A 574 -17.21 -16.39 -20.29
CA THR A 574 -17.93 -16.95 -21.45
C THR A 574 -17.41 -18.32 -21.86
N GLY A 575 -16.09 -18.57 -21.75
CA GLY A 575 -15.49 -19.84 -22.14
C GLY A 575 -15.62 -20.97 -21.13
N LEU A 576 -15.48 -20.66 -19.82
CA LEU A 576 -15.60 -21.65 -18.75
C LEU A 576 -17.01 -21.75 -18.15
N GLY A 577 -17.86 -20.76 -18.43
CA GLY A 577 -19.13 -20.56 -17.70
C GLY A 577 -18.90 -19.88 -16.34
N VAL A 578 -19.94 -19.24 -15.82
CA VAL A 578 -19.87 -18.44 -14.57
C VAL A 578 -19.43 -19.28 -13.37
N ASN A 579 -19.93 -20.52 -13.27
CA ASN A 579 -19.62 -21.42 -12.17
C ASN A 579 -18.12 -21.78 -12.11
N TRP A 580 -17.51 -22.18 -13.21
CA TRP A 580 -16.12 -22.57 -13.22
C TRP A 580 -15.15 -21.37 -13.24
N ALA A 581 -15.51 -20.26 -13.89
CA ALA A 581 -14.73 -19.04 -13.86
C ALA A 581 -14.62 -18.46 -12.43
N ALA A 582 -15.75 -18.35 -11.71
CA ALA A 582 -15.74 -17.91 -10.32
C ALA A 582 -15.06 -18.94 -9.39
N SER A 583 -15.23 -20.25 -9.65
CA SER A 583 -14.54 -21.31 -8.90
C SER A 583 -13.04 -21.25 -9.07
N LEU A 584 -12.53 -20.97 -10.29
CA LEU A 584 -11.10 -20.76 -10.55
C LEU A 584 -10.53 -19.65 -9.68
N LEU A 585 -11.22 -18.50 -9.63
CA LEU A 585 -10.84 -17.40 -8.73
C LEU A 585 -10.94 -17.80 -7.26
N GLY A 586 -11.93 -18.58 -6.88
CA GLY A 586 -12.10 -19.16 -5.55
C GLY A 586 -10.93 -20.09 -5.16
N PHE A 587 -10.47 -20.97 -6.06
CA PHE A 587 -9.30 -21.83 -5.83
C PHE A 587 -8.01 -21.03 -5.71
N VAL A 588 -7.82 -19.98 -6.52
CA VAL A 588 -6.67 -19.08 -6.38
C VAL A 588 -6.69 -18.38 -5.02
N ALA A 589 -7.86 -17.87 -4.59
CA ALA A 589 -8.03 -17.28 -3.27
C ALA A 589 -7.76 -18.29 -2.14
N LEU A 590 -8.21 -19.54 -2.30
CA LEU A 590 -7.96 -20.64 -1.35
C LEU A 590 -6.45 -20.92 -1.20
N ALA A 591 -5.72 -20.97 -2.30
CA ALA A 591 -4.27 -21.17 -2.29
C ALA A 591 -3.52 -20.02 -1.61
N LEU A 592 -4.06 -18.80 -1.62
CA LEU A 592 -3.47 -17.63 -0.99
C LEU A 592 -3.88 -17.46 0.49
N THR A 593 -5.00 -18.03 0.89
CA THR A 593 -5.54 -17.93 2.26
C THR A 593 -4.56 -18.39 3.36
N PRO A 594 -3.70 -19.42 3.20
CA PRO A 594 -2.75 -19.84 4.23
C PRO A 594 -1.65 -18.81 4.54
N PHE A 595 -1.29 -17.91 3.60
CA PHE A 595 -0.15 -17.01 3.81
C PHE A 595 -0.28 -16.06 5.00
N PRO A 596 -1.42 -15.37 5.25
CA PRO A 596 -1.57 -14.58 6.47
C PRO A 596 -1.39 -15.40 7.75
N TYR A 597 -1.84 -16.66 7.79
CA TYR A 597 -1.66 -17.55 8.94
C TYR A 597 -0.19 -17.94 9.11
N ILE A 598 0.51 -18.26 8.02
CA ILE A 598 1.95 -18.58 8.04
C ILE A 598 2.73 -17.37 8.54
N PHE A 599 2.43 -16.17 8.06
CA PHE A 599 3.11 -14.95 8.52
C PHE A 599 2.75 -14.60 9.96
N PHE A 600 1.53 -14.88 10.41
CA PHE A 600 1.15 -14.67 11.80
C PHE A 600 1.95 -15.57 12.76
N VAL A 601 2.21 -16.82 12.36
CA VAL A 601 2.97 -17.79 13.16
C VAL A 601 4.48 -17.63 13.02
N TYR A 602 4.97 -17.47 11.80
CA TYR A 602 6.40 -17.53 11.48
C TYR A 602 6.98 -16.17 11.03
N GLY A 603 6.18 -15.11 10.90
CA GLY A 603 6.61 -13.82 10.37
C GLY A 603 7.81 -13.23 11.10
N ALA A 604 7.79 -13.25 12.44
CA ALA A 604 8.92 -12.80 13.26
C ALA A 604 10.23 -13.56 12.96
N LYS A 605 10.16 -14.88 12.72
CA LYS A 605 11.34 -15.69 12.34
C LYS A 605 11.82 -15.38 10.92
N ILE A 606 10.89 -15.21 9.97
CA ILE A 606 11.22 -14.90 8.58
C ILE A 606 11.88 -13.51 8.50
N ARG A 607 11.38 -12.52 9.26
CA ARG A 607 11.95 -11.16 9.31
C ARG A 607 13.36 -11.10 9.88
N GLN A 608 13.81 -12.10 10.65
CA GLN A 608 15.22 -12.20 11.10
C GLN A 608 16.20 -12.38 9.94
N TRP A 609 15.75 -12.95 8.82
CA TRP A 609 16.56 -13.17 7.62
C TRP A 609 16.42 -12.05 6.60
N SER A 610 15.50 -11.10 6.82
CA SER A 610 15.28 -9.94 5.96
C SER A 610 16.42 -8.94 6.07
N LYS A 611 16.81 -8.36 4.94
CA LYS A 611 17.81 -7.29 4.88
C LYS A 611 17.20 -5.90 5.09
N PHE A 612 15.91 -5.74 4.80
CA PHE A 612 15.20 -4.47 4.80
C PHE A 612 14.20 -4.32 5.96
N ALA A 613 13.89 -5.39 6.69
CA ALA A 613 13.04 -5.32 7.88
C ALA A 613 13.92 -5.16 9.13
N PRO A 614 13.90 -3.99 9.80
CA PRO A 614 14.81 -3.68 10.90
C PRO A 614 14.56 -4.47 12.19
N ALA A 615 13.50 -5.27 12.29
CA ALA A 615 13.17 -6.18 13.40
C ALA A 615 13.28 -5.54 14.81
N HIS A 616 12.93 -4.24 14.94
CA HIS A 616 13.02 -3.49 16.20
C HIS A 616 12.15 -4.08 17.30
N ASP A 617 10.98 -4.63 16.95
CA ASP A 617 10.10 -5.34 17.88
C ASP A 617 10.79 -6.56 18.53
N LEU A 618 11.72 -7.23 17.84
CA LEU A 618 12.46 -8.35 18.40
C LEU A 618 13.49 -7.92 19.46
N LYS A 619 14.05 -6.70 19.33
CA LYS A 619 14.93 -6.13 20.35
C LYS A 619 14.13 -5.76 21.60
N ILE A 620 12.99 -5.09 21.41
CA ILE A 620 12.08 -4.74 22.51
C ILE A 620 11.56 -6.01 23.18
N ARG A 621 11.27 -7.07 22.42
CA ARG A 621 10.89 -8.37 22.96
C ARG A 621 11.93 -8.91 23.95
N LYS A 622 13.21 -8.93 23.56
CA LYS A 622 14.28 -9.40 24.45
C LYS A 622 14.36 -8.57 25.73
N GLN A 623 14.25 -7.25 25.62
CA GLN A 623 14.20 -6.37 26.79
C GLN A 623 13.01 -6.68 27.71
N LEU A 624 11.83 -6.92 27.15
CA LEU A 624 10.63 -7.29 27.93
C LEU A 624 10.74 -8.69 28.56
N GLU A 625 11.45 -9.63 27.92
CA GLU A 625 11.77 -10.94 28.48
C GLU A 625 12.78 -10.83 29.62
N GLU A 626 13.81 -9.98 29.49
CA GLU A 626 14.80 -9.67 30.53
C GLU A 626 14.18 -8.96 31.74
N GLU A 627 13.23 -8.05 31.50
CA GLU A 627 12.45 -7.36 32.53
C GLU A 627 11.38 -8.26 33.20
N GLY A 628 11.22 -9.51 32.76
CA GLY A 628 10.20 -10.43 33.27
C GLY A 628 8.77 -10.08 32.92
N LYS A 629 8.55 -9.11 32.01
CA LYS A 629 7.22 -8.70 31.50
C LYS A 629 6.68 -9.67 30.45
N LEU A 630 7.56 -10.42 29.79
CA LEU A 630 7.22 -11.50 28.88
C LEU A 630 7.87 -12.81 29.36
N PRO A 631 7.22 -13.96 29.09
CA PRO A 631 7.85 -15.27 29.37
C PRO A 631 9.16 -15.41 28.60
N LYS A 632 10.18 -16.01 29.20
CA LYS A 632 11.41 -16.39 28.50
C LYS A 632 11.07 -17.24 27.29
N ASP A 633 11.76 -17.02 26.16
CA ASP A 633 11.47 -17.67 24.88
C ASP A 633 10.01 -17.45 24.37
N SER A 634 9.45 -16.27 24.61
CA SER A 634 8.08 -15.94 24.21
C SER A 634 7.82 -16.19 22.72
N LEU A 635 8.84 -16.07 21.87
CA LEU A 635 8.77 -16.34 20.43
C LEU A 635 8.39 -17.78 20.10
N ASN A 636 8.72 -18.74 20.95
CA ASN A 636 8.44 -20.17 20.79
C ASN A 636 7.20 -20.63 21.58
N SER A 637 6.48 -19.70 22.23
CA SER A 637 5.26 -20.02 22.95
C SER A 637 4.21 -20.68 22.05
N THR A 638 3.54 -21.71 22.55
CA THR A 638 2.41 -22.37 21.88
C THR A 638 1.19 -21.49 21.81
N SER A 639 1.00 -20.57 22.75
CA SER A 639 -0.09 -19.58 22.73
C SER A 639 0.31 -18.36 21.91
N LEU A 640 -0.36 -18.13 20.79
CA LEU A 640 -0.14 -16.98 19.93
C LEU A 640 -0.37 -15.64 20.65
N ARG A 641 -1.33 -15.59 21.59
CA ARG A 641 -1.60 -14.41 22.41
C ARG A 641 -0.46 -14.11 23.39
N ASN A 642 0.13 -15.14 23.98
CA ASN A 642 1.30 -14.97 24.86
C ASN A 642 2.54 -14.63 24.07
N ARG A 643 2.70 -15.22 22.87
CA ARG A 643 3.80 -14.89 21.95
C ARG A 643 3.86 -13.39 21.64
N ASN A 644 2.73 -12.78 21.35
CA ASN A 644 2.65 -11.37 20.99
C ASN A 644 2.42 -10.45 22.20
N GLY A 645 2.47 -10.97 23.42
CA GLY A 645 2.30 -10.19 24.66
C GLY A 645 0.90 -9.57 24.81
N VAL A 646 -0.11 -10.04 24.07
CA VAL A 646 -1.47 -9.48 24.10
C VAL A 646 -2.11 -9.63 25.47
N THR A 647 -1.89 -10.76 26.14
CA THR A 647 -2.46 -11.05 27.46
C THR A 647 -1.85 -10.15 28.52
N GLU A 648 -0.54 -10.03 28.52
CA GLU A 648 0.26 -9.21 29.46
C GLU A 648 0.01 -7.72 29.23
N ALA A 649 -0.08 -7.29 27.98
CA ALA A 649 -0.43 -5.90 27.64
C ALA A 649 -1.82 -5.51 28.15
N LYS A 650 -2.81 -6.42 28.05
CA LYS A 650 -4.15 -6.17 28.59
C LYS A 650 -4.15 -6.13 30.11
N LYS A 651 -3.39 -6.99 30.79
CA LYS A 651 -3.23 -6.96 32.24
C LYS A 651 -2.58 -5.64 32.69
N ALA A 652 -1.51 -5.21 32.01
CA ALA A 652 -0.84 -3.95 32.31
C ALA A 652 -1.74 -2.72 32.08
N ALA A 653 -2.57 -2.75 31.04
CA ALA A 653 -3.54 -1.69 30.77
C ALA A 653 -4.66 -1.66 31.84
N ALA A 654 -5.15 -2.82 32.28
CA ALA A 654 -6.15 -2.93 33.34
C ALA A 654 -5.62 -2.45 34.70
N ALA A 655 -4.37 -2.79 35.04
CA ALA A 655 -3.73 -2.33 36.27
C ALA A 655 -3.55 -0.80 36.34
N LYS A 656 -3.35 -0.13 35.18
CA LYS A 656 -3.28 1.33 35.11
C LYS A 656 -4.65 2.02 35.23
N SER A 657 -5.74 1.33 34.87
CA SER A 657 -7.09 1.90 34.96
C SER A 657 -7.73 1.76 36.35
N ASP A 658 -7.20 0.90 37.21
CA ASP A 658 -7.76 0.60 38.53
C ASP A 658 -6.63 0.41 39.57
N PRO A 659 -5.96 1.51 40.00
CA PRO A 659 -4.81 1.42 40.90
C PRO A 659 -5.16 0.89 42.30
N GLU A 660 -6.40 0.98 42.76
CA GLU A 660 -6.83 0.50 44.09
C GLU A 660 -6.84 -1.04 44.21
N LYS A 661 -7.01 -1.79 43.11
CA LYS A 661 -7.00 -3.25 43.13
C LYS A 661 -5.60 -3.88 43.20
N THR A 662 -4.56 -3.10 42.91
CA THR A 662 -3.17 -3.60 42.87
C THR A 662 -2.50 -3.60 44.26
N GLN A 663 -3.08 -2.91 45.27
CA GLN A 663 -2.56 -2.89 46.64
C GLN A 663 -3.13 -4.00 47.53
N GLN A 664 -4.03 -4.85 47.03
CA GLN A 664 -4.64 -5.95 47.80
C GLN A 664 -4.22 -7.35 47.34
N GLN A 665 -3.26 -7.49 46.41
CA GLN A 665 -2.60 -8.73 46.05
C GLN A 665 -1.09 -8.66 46.35
#